data_2942c49a688ddb092b7881566652f6aa
#
_entry.id   2942c49a688ddb092b7881566652f6aa
#
_cell.length_a   1.000
_cell.length_b   1.000
_cell.length_c   1.000
_cell.angle_alpha   90.00
_cell.angle_beta   90.00
_cell.angle_gamma   90.00
#
_symmetry.space_group_name_H-M   'P 1'
#
loop_
_entity.id
_entity.type
_entity.pdbx_description
1 polymer ?
#
loop_
_entity_poly.entity_id
_entity_poly.type
_entity_poly.pdbx_seq_one_letter_code
_entity_poly.pdbx_strand_id
1 'polypeptide(L)'
;MRLEAHRSDQGRLAPTDAPSARSSAEGAFDAPRSGPTWKLRVDTAPDAQTANHRASLFALSNGVLGVRGGIEEQEGGAGETFLSAVFDRTPIFYHERFAGFATASDTRVPVVDGAAMLVTLEDGGALGEIVAFEQILDLAAGSSSRRTRWRSAGGASIEVLAERAVPVEGEALLAIRFRLTSIDYTGAVSIRSRLERGRRGVAQGDDPRLGAGAGARMVTLSSAAEGLDAVMIQKGSAADMRTACVQTHRLVAGQIALEGDFAELESCGSLLRGRLAPGESLVLEKIVAYAFAVDGDEAELAQAAQRLAARHADIGFESLKAEHARALGVFWDEAAIDAPDTPELEAALRYNLFQLRQNAPRDGKTGIAAKGISGEGYEGHCFWDAEVFACPVLSVTAPSLARSQLMFRAGTLDRARRHAREMNHARGALIPWRTIAGDEASAYYPGGSAQYHINADVAFAVRIYDRATGDEAFLLEHGAELVLETARIWLQIGAFNPRRGGAFCITGVTGPDEYTALIDNDYYTNRMAKAHLSFACEVVDRLMRDHPVEGPALLGRLGVDAEETDTWRRAAAAMCLPVDQTLGVHPQDDTFLDKPPWDFQAAGAERPLLLHVHPLTLYRCQVCKQASVVLAHTLTASEDLALKQRDFDYYERVTVHDSSLSASSFSILAADIGEMDKAAAYLHDTAFVDLDDLHGNTDHGLHMAAAAGSWMALVWGWGGFRPQGETPRFRPVRSDAAPRYAFRVLWRGRRLRVQVDATGVLYTLLGGAPLIIDHDGLRLELTTMAPTLAPTPAPRPAHREALVRREPPTPILAALIDLDGVLTDTAQAHYQAWKAIADQIGAPFDEQANEALKGVDRMASLEILLRRAPAAVAAGRQALADRKNSHYLDLIANFGPDNLFAGAREALVAARQAGLKLALVSASRNARSLVERLGVADLFDHMVDPASLARGKPDPEIYLRAAAALHVAPGACIGLEDAKAGVEGLRAAGVYSVGIGDPAVLDSADAVVSRIASLRWERFLGP
;
A
#
# COMPACT_ATOMS: atom_id res chain seq x y z
N MET A 1 9.34 7.35 14.50
CA MET A 1 9.03 6.25 15.44
C MET A 1 8.89 4.99 14.59
N ARG A 2 9.86 4.09 14.62
CA ARG A 2 9.75 2.81 13.94
C ARG A 2 8.76 1.96 14.74
N LEU A 3 7.74 1.46 14.07
CA LEU A 3 6.85 0.46 14.63
C LEU A 3 7.63 -0.86 14.74
N GLU A 4 8.09 -1.19 15.93
CA GLU A 4 8.47 -2.55 16.25
C GLU A 4 7.19 -3.38 16.40
N ALA A 5 6.75 -3.95 15.27
CA ALA A 5 5.88 -5.11 15.34
C ALA A 5 6.73 -6.30 15.80
N HIS A 6 6.30 -6.99 16.85
CA HIS A 6 6.86 -8.28 17.26
C HIS A 6 7.03 -9.17 16.02
N ARG A 7 8.26 -9.33 15.56
CA ARG A 7 8.62 -10.38 14.62
C ARG A 7 8.56 -11.70 15.37
N SER A 8 7.44 -12.38 15.26
CA SER A 8 7.46 -13.82 15.44
C SER A 8 8.33 -14.38 14.30
N ASP A 9 9.24 -15.24 14.64
CA ASP A 9 10.16 -15.98 13.74
C ASP A 9 9.35 -16.97 12.89
N GLN A 10 8.45 -16.48 12.05
CA GLN A 10 7.66 -17.27 11.11
C GLN A 10 8.28 -17.12 9.73
N GLY A 11 8.69 -18.25 9.18
CA GLY A 11 9.44 -18.40 7.94
C GLY A 11 9.01 -17.42 6.84
N ARG A 12 9.91 -16.51 6.51
CA ARG A 12 9.75 -15.56 5.42
C ARG A 12 9.44 -16.30 4.12
N LEU A 13 8.43 -15.83 3.41
CA LEU A 13 8.22 -16.19 2.02
C LEU A 13 9.39 -15.63 1.21
N ALA A 14 10.34 -16.45 0.86
CA ALA A 14 11.49 -16.03 0.08
C ALA A 14 11.16 -16.04 -1.42
N PRO A 15 11.56 -15.01 -2.18
CA PRO A 15 11.79 -15.16 -3.61
C PRO A 15 12.93 -16.18 -3.80
N THR A 16 12.83 -17.03 -4.81
CA THR A 16 13.75 -18.14 -5.05
C THR A 16 15.19 -17.69 -5.19
N ASP A 17 16.08 -18.40 -4.50
CA ASP A 17 17.53 -18.44 -4.64
C ASP A 17 18.22 -17.16 -5.13
N ALA A 18 18.62 -16.32 -4.18
CA ALA A 18 19.70 -15.38 -4.42
C ALA A 18 21.00 -16.20 -4.51
N PRO A 19 21.78 -16.09 -5.60
CA PRO A 19 23.07 -16.71 -5.64
C PRO A 19 23.99 -16.07 -4.60
N SER A 20 24.49 -16.85 -3.67
CA SER A 20 25.57 -16.49 -2.78
C SER A 20 26.86 -16.38 -3.61
N ALA A 21 27.06 -15.25 -4.25
CA ALA A 21 28.36 -14.81 -4.75
C ALA A 21 28.24 -13.34 -5.17
N ARG A 22 28.92 -12.47 -4.47
CA ARG A 22 29.30 -11.17 -5.01
C ARG A 22 30.14 -11.41 -6.27
N SER A 23 29.50 -11.50 -7.42
CA SER A 23 30.13 -11.29 -8.70
C SER A 23 29.51 -10.03 -9.28
N SER A 24 30.37 -9.12 -9.70
CA SER A 24 30.08 -7.90 -10.44
C SER A 24 29.42 -8.23 -11.78
N ALA A 25 28.17 -8.67 -11.76
CA ALA A 25 27.33 -8.72 -12.93
C ALA A 25 26.37 -7.53 -12.82
N GLU A 26 26.55 -6.52 -13.65
CA GLU A 26 25.55 -5.50 -13.91
C GLU A 26 24.25 -6.23 -14.25
N GLY A 27 23.27 -6.28 -13.31
CA GLY A 27 21.94 -6.84 -13.56
C GLY A 27 21.34 -6.13 -14.77
N ALA A 28 20.99 -6.89 -15.80
CA ALA A 28 20.42 -6.32 -17.01
C ALA A 28 18.94 -6.03 -16.80
N PHE A 29 18.48 -4.87 -17.28
CA PHE A 29 17.06 -4.62 -17.51
C PHE A 29 16.52 -5.63 -18.55
N ASP A 30 15.24 -5.95 -18.47
CA ASP A 30 14.57 -6.93 -19.34
C ASP A 30 15.12 -8.37 -19.23
N ALA A 31 15.41 -8.82 -17.99
CA ALA A 31 15.75 -10.22 -17.75
C ALA A 31 14.64 -11.17 -18.24
N PRO A 32 14.99 -12.39 -18.67
CA PRO A 32 14.00 -13.38 -19.11
C PRO A 32 12.90 -13.60 -18.05
N ARG A 33 11.63 -13.66 -18.48
CA ARG A 33 10.47 -13.89 -17.59
C ARG A 33 10.43 -15.27 -16.92
N SER A 34 11.52 -16.03 -17.00
CA SER A 34 11.74 -17.29 -16.31
C SER A 34 12.58 -17.14 -15.02
N GLY A 35 13.06 -15.92 -14.72
CA GLY A 35 13.89 -15.64 -13.55
C GLY A 35 13.14 -15.76 -12.21
N PRO A 36 13.87 -15.75 -11.08
CA PRO A 36 13.28 -15.91 -9.75
C PRO A 36 12.27 -14.81 -9.39
N THR A 37 12.48 -13.59 -9.82
CA THR A 37 11.55 -12.45 -9.56
C THR A 37 10.20 -12.55 -10.30
N TRP A 38 10.01 -13.59 -11.11
CA TRP A 38 8.75 -13.94 -11.77
C TRP A 38 7.98 -15.06 -11.07
N LYS A 39 8.44 -15.49 -9.90
CA LYS A 39 7.83 -16.61 -9.16
C LYS A 39 7.73 -16.31 -7.67
N LEU A 40 6.56 -16.55 -7.11
CA LEU A 40 6.42 -16.70 -5.67
C LEU A 40 6.60 -18.18 -5.34
N ARG A 41 7.54 -18.53 -4.48
CA ARG A 41 7.86 -19.91 -4.09
C ARG A 41 7.83 -20.09 -2.58
N VAL A 42 7.32 -21.24 -2.15
CA VAL A 42 7.31 -21.66 -0.75
C VAL A 42 7.69 -23.14 -0.68
N ASP A 43 8.63 -23.49 0.22
CA ASP A 43 9.18 -24.84 0.36
C ASP A 43 8.71 -25.57 1.63
N THR A 44 7.78 -24.96 2.40
CA THR A 44 7.25 -25.52 3.64
C THR A 44 5.76 -25.78 3.50
N ALA A 45 5.28 -26.92 3.99
CA ALA A 45 3.85 -27.20 4.03
C ALA A 45 3.12 -26.19 4.95
N PRO A 46 1.89 -25.77 4.59
CA PRO A 46 1.09 -24.91 5.47
C PRO A 46 0.68 -25.68 6.74
N ASP A 47 0.69 -24.96 7.85
CA ASP A 47 0.10 -25.39 9.11
C ASP A 47 -1.29 -24.70 9.31
N ALA A 48 -1.94 -24.97 10.44
CA ALA A 48 -3.26 -24.43 10.72
C ALA A 48 -3.28 -22.88 10.84
N GLN A 49 -2.14 -22.24 11.16
CA GLN A 49 -2.03 -20.78 11.31
C GLN A 49 -1.76 -20.11 9.97
N THR A 50 -0.95 -20.74 9.12
CA THR A 50 -0.50 -20.17 7.84
C THR A 50 -1.35 -20.57 6.64
N ALA A 51 -2.23 -21.56 6.78
CA ALA A 51 -3.00 -22.13 5.66
C ALA A 51 -3.86 -21.10 4.93
N ASN A 52 -4.62 -20.28 5.66
CA ASN A 52 -5.51 -19.29 5.06
C ASN A 52 -4.75 -18.11 4.43
N HIS A 53 -3.70 -17.61 5.09
CA HIS A 53 -2.80 -16.60 4.50
C HIS A 53 -2.22 -17.13 3.18
N ARG A 54 -1.67 -18.33 3.20
CA ARG A 54 -1.09 -18.96 2.01
C ARG A 54 -2.12 -19.22 0.92
N ALA A 55 -3.34 -19.61 1.29
CA ALA A 55 -4.45 -19.78 0.34
C ALA A 55 -4.76 -18.47 -0.41
N SER A 56 -4.70 -17.32 0.26
CA SER A 56 -4.84 -16.00 -0.37
C SER A 56 -3.67 -15.69 -1.31
N LEU A 57 -2.42 -15.91 -0.88
CA LEU A 57 -1.23 -15.58 -1.69
C LEU A 57 -1.15 -16.37 -3.00
N PHE A 58 -1.59 -17.64 -2.98
CA PHE A 58 -1.59 -18.52 -4.15
C PHE A 58 -2.95 -18.58 -4.86
N ALA A 59 -3.84 -17.61 -4.60
CA ALA A 59 -5.10 -17.51 -5.30
C ALA A 59 -4.89 -17.19 -6.79
N LEU A 60 -5.66 -17.88 -7.63
CA LEU A 60 -5.76 -17.61 -9.06
C LEU A 60 -7.13 -17.03 -9.38
N SER A 61 -7.17 -16.03 -10.26
CA SER A 61 -8.43 -15.45 -10.70
C SER A 61 -8.34 -14.86 -12.11
N ASN A 62 -9.50 -14.46 -12.65
CA ASN A 62 -9.58 -13.80 -13.95
C ASN A 62 -10.61 -12.66 -13.99
N GLY A 63 -11.00 -12.15 -12.84
CA GLY A 63 -12.02 -11.11 -12.71
C GLY A 63 -13.46 -11.65 -12.63
N VAL A 64 -13.69 -12.92 -12.95
CA VAL A 64 -15.00 -13.60 -12.83
C VAL A 64 -14.94 -14.70 -11.79
N LEU A 65 -13.97 -15.61 -11.93
CA LEU A 65 -13.72 -16.72 -11.01
C LEU A 65 -12.47 -16.43 -10.20
N GLY A 66 -12.51 -16.67 -8.90
CA GLY A 66 -11.38 -16.68 -7.98
C GLY A 66 -11.32 -18.00 -7.23
N VAL A 67 -10.17 -18.66 -7.22
CA VAL A 67 -9.92 -19.92 -6.54
C VAL A 67 -8.72 -19.74 -5.62
N ARG A 68 -8.91 -19.92 -4.33
CA ARG A 68 -7.83 -19.82 -3.34
C ARG A 68 -6.89 -21.02 -3.43
N GLY A 69 -5.62 -20.81 -3.12
CA GLY A 69 -4.63 -21.87 -3.06
C GLY A 69 -4.97 -22.89 -1.98
N GLY A 70 -4.77 -24.19 -2.28
CA GLY A 70 -5.06 -25.25 -1.33
C GLY A 70 -4.35 -26.55 -1.72
N ILE A 71 -4.59 -27.61 -0.96
CA ILE A 71 -4.05 -28.97 -1.17
C ILE A 71 -5.20 -29.87 -1.60
N GLU A 72 -5.22 -30.26 -2.88
CA GLU A 72 -6.35 -30.99 -3.50
C GLU A 72 -6.61 -32.34 -2.87
N GLU A 73 -5.55 -33.04 -2.47
CA GLU A 73 -5.61 -34.40 -1.95
C GLU A 73 -5.82 -34.48 -0.44
N GLN A 74 -5.98 -33.33 0.25
CA GLN A 74 -6.24 -33.28 1.69
C GLN A 74 -7.71 -32.96 1.98
N GLU A 75 -8.31 -33.65 2.95
CA GLU A 75 -9.68 -33.38 3.41
C GLU A 75 -9.77 -31.95 3.96
N GLY A 76 -10.69 -31.15 3.42
CA GLY A 76 -10.84 -29.74 3.78
C GLY A 76 -9.69 -28.81 3.32
N GLY A 77 -8.74 -29.31 2.54
CA GLY A 77 -7.57 -28.57 2.09
C GLY A 77 -7.69 -27.90 0.71
N ALA A 78 -8.86 -28.03 0.06
CA ALA A 78 -9.01 -27.60 -1.33
C ALA A 78 -9.10 -26.06 -1.50
N GLY A 79 -9.42 -25.30 -0.51
CA GLY A 79 -9.59 -23.86 -0.59
C GLY A 79 -11.00 -23.45 -1.01
N GLU A 80 -11.24 -22.13 -1.02
CA GLU A 80 -12.56 -21.57 -1.35
C GLU A 80 -12.59 -21.08 -2.78
N THR A 81 -13.78 -21.14 -3.38
CA THR A 81 -14.04 -20.65 -4.74
C THR A 81 -15.11 -19.57 -4.70
N PHE A 82 -14.85 -18.45 -5.41
CA PHE A 82 -15.75 -17.30 -5.50
C PHE A 82 -16.04 -16.93 -6.95
N LEU A 83 -17.23 -16.39 -7.18
CA LEU A 83 -17.61 -15.73 -8.43
C LEU A 83 -17.89 -14.26 -8.13
N SER A 84 -17.32 -13.36 -8.93
CA SER A 84 -17.34 -11.90 -8.65
C SER A 84 -18.74 -11.32 -8.53
N ALA A 85 -19.70 -11.82 -9.33
CA ALA A 85 -21.08 -11.37 -9.37
C ALA A 85 -22.03 -12.20 -8.50
N VAL A 86 -21.56 -13.26 -7.81
CA VAL A 86 -22.40 -14.14 -6.99
C VAL A 86 -22.36 -13.71 -5.54
N PHE A 87 -23.51 -13.31 -5.04
CA PHE A 87 -23.72 -12.87 -3.66
C PHE A 87 -25.08 -13.35 -3.15
N ASP A 88 -25.22 -13.43 -1.85
CA ASP A 88 -26.52 -13.55 -1.21
C ASP A 88 -26.89 -12.21 -0.57
N ARG A 89 -28.17 -12.00 -0.28
CA ARG A 89 -28.68 -10.74 0.26
C ARG A 89 -29.32 -10.96 1.60
N THR A 90 -28.81 -10.33 2.65
CA THR A 90 -29.33 -10.42 4.01
C THR A 90 -29.96 -9.10 4.45
N PRO A 91 -31.16 -9.11 5.09
CA PRO A 91 -31.76 -7.89 5.60
C PRO A 91 -30.93 -7.33 6.78
N ILE A 92 -30.79 -6.01 6.83
CA ILE A 92 -30.18 -5.30 7.95
C ILE A 92 -31.28 -4.88 8.93
N PHE A 93 -31.13 -5.29 10.20
CA PHE A 93 -32.05 -4.95 11.28
C PHE A 93 -31.46 -3.87 12.17
N TYR A 94 -32.15 -2.73 12.28
CA TYR A 94 -31.77 -1.63 13.17
C TYR A 94 -32.71 -1.62 14.38
N HIS A 95 -32.19 -1.19 15.54
CA HIS A 95 -33.04 -0.89 16.70
C HIS A 95 -34.01 0.26 16.39
N GLU A 96 -33.47 1.33 15.77
CA GLU A 96 -34.25 2.44 15.19
C GLU A 96 -33.76 2.68 13.76
N ARG A 97 -34.69 2.70 12.80
CA ARG A 97 -34.35 2.89 11.39
C ARG A 97 -34.90 4.21 10.89
N PHE A 98 -34.02 5.04 10.32
CA PHE A 98 -34.37 6.28 9.63
C PHE A 98 -34.40 6.10 8.11
N ALA A 99 -35.00 7.09 7.41
CA ALA A 99 -34.95 7.14 5.95
C ALA A 99 -33.49 7.19 5.45
N GLY A 100 -33.21 6.53 4.33
CA GLY A 100 -31.87 6.49 3.74
C GLY A 100 -30.93 5.43 4.32
N PHE A 101 -31.29 4.76 5.44
CA PHE A 101 -30.49 3.65 5.94
C PHE A 101 -30.57 2.44 5.01
N ALA A 102 -29.45 1.79 4.78
CA ALA A 102 -29.38 0.55 4.00
C ALA A 102 -30.34 -0.51 4.55
N THR A 103 -31.03 -1.21 3.66
CA THR A 103 -32.07 -2.18 4.06
C THR A 103 -31.58 -3.62 4.01
N ALA A 104 -30.54 -3.88 3.24
CA ALA A 104 -29.94 -5.19 3.08
C ALA A 104 -28.44 -5.05 2.79
N SER A 105 -27.65 -6.05 3.19
CA SER A 105 -26.27 -6.22 2.78
C SER A 105 -26.18 -7.28 1.68
N ASP A 106 -25.49 -6.93 0.60
CA ASP A 106 -25.07 -7.90 -0.42
C ASP A 106 -23.79 -8.55 0.10
N THR A 107 -23.76 -9.88 0.25
CA THR A 107 -22.56 -10.55 0.77
C THR A 107 -22.08 -11.58 -0.24
N ARG A 108 -20.83 -11.47 -0.70
CA ARG A 108 -20.20 -12.50 -1.50
C ARG A 108 -20.14 -13.80 -0.71
N VAL A 109 -20.47 -14.91 -1.35
CA VAL A 109 -20.51 -16.21 -0.73
C VAL A 109 -19.67 -17.21 -1.51
N PRO A 110 -18.99 -18.15 -0.84
CA PRO A 110 -18.33 -19.26 -1.52
C PRO A 110 -19.33 -20.07 -2.32
N VAL A 111 -18.95 -20.39 -3.56
CA VAL A 111 -19.71 -21.31 -4.42
C VAL A 111 -19.14 -22.72 -4.30
N VAL A 112 -19.66 -23.66 -5.12
CA VAL A 112 -19.14 -25.03 -5.17
C VAL A 112 -17.64 -25.05 -5.30
N ASP A 113 -16.94 -25.75 -4.42
CA ASP A 113 -15.51 -26.06 -4.56
C ASP A 113 -15.37 -27.31 -5.45
N GLY A 114 -14.64 -27.13 -6.55
CA GLY A 114 -14.35 -28.20 -7.49
C GLY A 114 -12.91 -28.67 -7.47
N ALA A 115 -12.05 -28.18 -6.57
CA ALA A 115 -10.62 -28.51 -6.60
C ALA A 115 -10.29 -29.87 -5.95
N ALA A 116 -11.12 -30.40 -5.07
CA ALA A 116 -10.81 -31.58 -4.27
C ALA A 116 -10.63 -32.88 -5.08
N MET A 117 -9.54 -33.60 -4.78
CA MET A 117 -9.13 -34.87 -5.41
C MET A 117 -8.49 -35.79 -4.37
N LEU A 118 -9.28 -36.37 -3.48
CA LEU A 118 -8.80 -37.16 -2.36
C LEU A 118 -8.19 -38.49 -2.82
N VAL A 119 -7.00 -38.81 -2.33
CA VAL A 119 -6.28 -40.02 -2.67
C VAL A 119 -6.30 -40.98 -1.47
N THR A 120 -6.67 -42.25 -1.74
CA THR A 120 -6.58 -43.34 -0.78
C THR A 120 -5.79 -44.50 -1.36
N LEU A 121 -5.06 -45.22 -0.50
CA LEU A 121 -4.24 -46.34 -0.86
C LEU A 121 -5.00 -47.68 -0.67
N GLU A 122 -4.42 -48.78 -1.17
CA GLU A 122 -5.06 -50.10 -1.15
C GLU A 122 -5.35 -50.63 0.26
N ASP A 123 -4.60 -50.18 1.24
CA ASP A 123 -4.83 -50.46 2.67
C ASP A 123 -5.96 -49.62 3.29
N GLY A 124 -6.66 -48.83 2.49
CA GLY A 124 -7.73 -47.93 2.93
C GLY A 124 -7.22 -46.68 3.66
N GLY A 125 -5.90 -46.46 3.79
CA GLY A 125 -5.29 -45.35 4.44
C GLY A 125 -5.22 -44.11 3.53
N ALA A 126 -5.31 -42.90 4.15
CA ALA A 126 -4.96 -41.65 3.49
C ALA A 126 -3.45 -41.55 3.21
N LEU A 127 -3.03 -40.56 2.45
CA LEU A 127 -1.61 -40.35 2.05
C LEU A 127 -0.65 -40.17 3.23
N GLY A 128 -1.11 -39.79 4.42
CA GLY A 128 -0.31 -39.74 5.66
C GLY A 128 0.39 -38.40 5.91
N GLU A 129 1.70 -38.41 6.11
CA GLU A 129 2.51 -37.24 6.50
C GLU A 129 3.17 -36.58 5.27
N ILE A 130 3.20 -35.23 5.24
CA ILE A 130 3.96 -34.48 4.24
C ILE A 130 5.44 -34.45 4.64
N VAL A 131 6.30 -35.04 3.83
CA VAL A 131 7.75 -35.11 4.06
C VAL A 131 8.57 -34.16 3.17
N ALA A 132 7.98 -33.64 2.09
CA ALA A 132 8.53 -32.56 1.29
C ALA A 132 7.39 -31.77 0.62
N PHE A 133 7.60 -30.48 0.49
CA PHE A 133 6.61 -29.55 -0.07
C PHE A 133 7.29 -28.48 -0.89
N GLU A 134 6.71 -28.15 -2.02
CA GLU A 134 7.09 -26.99 -2.82
C GLU A 134 5.81 -26.45 -3.49
N GLN A 135 5.58 -25.15 -3.39
CA GLN A 135 4.48 -24.47 -4.09
C GLN A 135 5.02 -23.25 -4.82
N ILE A 136 4.65 -23.09 -6.08
CA ILE A 136 5.12 -22.02 -6.96
C ILE A 136 3.92 -21.37 -7.63
N LEU A 137 3.83 -20.03 -7.57
CA LEU A 137 2.98 -19.22 -8.43
C LEU A 137 3.88 -18.57 -9.48
N ASP A 138 3.69 -18.92 -10.74
CA ASP A 138 4.41 -18.37 -11.88
C ASP A 138 3.67 -17.15 -12.42
N LEU A 139 4.21 -15.95 -12.17
CA LEU A 139 3.58 -14.68 -12.55
C LEU A 139 3.59 -14.44 -14.07
N ALA A 140 4.55 -15.01 -14.76
CA ALA A 140 4.65 -14.89 -16.21
C ALA A 140 3.65 -15.81 -16.94
N ALA A 141 3.45 -17.02 -16.41
CA ALA A 141 2.53 -18.00 -16.96
C ALA A 141 1.11 -17.89 -16.37
N GLY A 142 0.93 -17.23 -15.22
CA GLY A 142 -0.35 -17.11 -14.52
C GLY A 142 -0.89 -18.45 -14.02
N SER A 143 -0.01 -19.36 -13.62
CA SER A 143 -0.38 -20.69 -13.16
C SER A 143 0.29 -21.01 -11.84
N SER A 144 -0.35 -21.83 -11.02
CA SER A 144 0.30 -22.35 -9.82
C SER A 144 0.64 -23.84 -9.98
N SER A 145 1.73 -24.26 -9.37
CA SER A 145 2.12 -25.66 -9.28
C SER A 145 2.51 -26.00 -7.84
N ARG A 146 2.15 -27.17 -7.40
CA ARG A 146 2.45 -27.66 -6.07
C ARG A 146 2.97 -29.09 -6.17
N ARG A 147 4.15 -29.34 -5.60
CA ARG A 147 4.76 -30.65 -5.49
C ARG A 147 4.78 -31.05 -4.02
N THR A 148 4.10 -32.15 -3.68
CA THR A 148 4.02 -32.64 -2.29
C THR A 148 4.46 -34.09 -2.27
N ARG A 149 5.40 -34.43 -1.40
CA ARG A 149 5.77 -35.83 -1.16
C ARG A 149 5.14 -36.26 0.15
N TRP A 150 4.37 -37.32 0.06
CA TRP A 150 3.66 -37.92 1.17
C TRP A 150 4.35 -39.21 1.59
N ARG A 151 4.33 -39.50 2.90
CA ARG A 151 4.69 -40.79 3.48
C ARG A 151 3.44 -41.44 4.04
N SER A 152 3.05 -42.59 3.49
CA SER A 152 1.88 -43.31 3.98
C SER A 152 2.10 -43.90 5.37
N ALA A 153 1.03 -44.36 6.04
CA ALA A 153 1.15 -45.07 7.31
C ALA A 153 1.98 -46.36 7.19
N GLY A 154 1.98 -47.00 6.02
CA GLY A 154 2.83 -48.16 5.70
C GLY A 154 4.28 -47.80 5.38
N GLY A 155 4.70 -46.52 5.44
CA GLY A 155 6.04 -46.03 5.20
C GLY A 155 6.42 -45.78 3.74
N ALA A 156 5.53 -46.09 2.78
CA ALA A 156 5.76 -45.85 1.36
C ALA A 156 5.60 -44.36 0.99
N SER A 157 6.41 -43.93 0.02
CA SER A 157 6.46 -42.53 -0.44
C SER A 157 5.75 -42.38 -1.78
N ILE A 158 4.88 -41.36 -1.86
CA ILE A 158 4.15 -40.99 -3.07
C ILE A 158 4.33 -39.48 -3.27
N GLU A 159 4.53 -39.07 -4.52
CA GLU A 159 4.61 -37.66 -4.90
C GLU A 159 3.36 -37.22 -5.67
N VAL A 160 2.79 -36.11 -5.27
CA VAL A 160 1.72 -35.41 -5.98
C VAL A 160 2.27 -34.15 -6.61
N LEU A 161 2.05 -33.97 -7.90
CA LEU A 161 2.22 -32.70 -8.61
C LEU A 161 0.85 -32.23 -9.09
N ALA A 162 0.34 -31.18 -8.48
CA ALA A 162 -0.89 -30.50 -8.89
C ALA A 162 -0.56 -29.17 -9.55
N GLU A 163 -1.04 -28.96 -10.75
CA GLU A 163 -0.93 -27.69 -11.49
C GLU A 163 -2.34 -27.12 -11.70
N ARG A 164 -2.50 -25.80 -11.49
CA ARG A 164 -3.77 -25.08 -11.67
C ARG A 164 -3.61 -23.93 -12.64
N ALA A 165 -4.66 -23.69 -13.44
CA ALA A 165 -4.79 -22.51 -14.29
C ALA A 165 -6.26 -22.04 -14.29
N VAL A 166 -6.44 -20.69 -14.27
CA VAL A 166 -7.73 -20.02 -14.48
C VAL A 166 -7.56 -19.14 -15.70
N PRO A 167 -8.26 -19.38 -16.84
CA PRO A 167 -8.04 -18.67 -18.07
C PRO A 167 -8.24 -17.16 -17.97
N VAL A 168 -7.38 -16.37 -18.62
CA VAL A 168 -7.41 -14.89 -18.55
C VAL A 168 -8.67 -14.27 -19.12
N GLU A 169 -9.35 -14.96 -20.05
CA GLU A 169 -10.40 -14.35 -20.87
C GLU A 169 -11.78 -14.26 -20.20
N GLY A 170 -11.84 -14.34 -18.87
CA GLY A 170 -13.07 -14.06 -18.11
C GLY A 170 -14.11 -15.19 -18.14
N GLU A 171 -13.73 -16.39 -18.53
CA GLU A 171 -14.56 -17.57 -18.41
C GLU A 171 -14.49 -18.15 -16.99
N ALA A 172 -15.62 -18.49 -16.41
CA ALA A 172 -15.67 -19.06 -15.07
C ALA A 172 -15.22 -20.54 -15.09
N LEU A 173 -13.92 -20.77 -15.24
CA LEU A 173 -13.33 -22.08 -15.43
C LEU A 173 -12.02 -22.25 -14.65
N LEU A 174 -11.89 -23.38 -13.94
CA LEU A 174 -10.67 -23.88 -13.33
C LEU A 174 -10.21 -25.14 -14.04
N ALA A 175 -8.95 -25.17 -14.45
CA ALA A 175 -8.28 -26.36 -14.95
C ALA A 175 -7.23 -26.86 -13.96
N ILE A 176 -7.24 -28.15 -13.68
CA ILE A 176 -6.27 -28.82 -12.81
C ILE A 176 -5.64 -29.97 -13.58
N ARG A 177 -4.31 -30.04 -13.56
CA ARG A 177 -3.58 -31.24 -13.95
C ARG A 177 -3.00 -31.90 -12.71
N PHE A 178 -3.39 -33.12 -12.45
CA PHE A 178 -3.02 -33.88 -11.27
C PHE A 178 -2.19 -35.08 -11.65
N ARG A 179 -0.96 -35.13 -11.14
CA ARG A 179 -0.03 -36.25 -11.36
C ARG A 179 0.29 -36.88 -10.02
N LEU A 180 0.02 -38.17 -9.93
CA LEU A 180 0.36 -39.01 -8.77
C LEU A 180 1.48 -39.97 -9.18
N THR A 181 2.65 -39.89 -8.55
CA THR A 181 3.82 -40.70 -8.87
C THR A 181 4.24 -41.53 -7.66
N SER A 182 4.40 -42.82 -7.85
CA SER A 182 5.01 -43.70 -6.85
C SER A 182 6.52 -43.51 -6.79
N ILE A 183 7.06 -43.30 -5.60
CA ILE A 183 8.50 -43.37 -5.36
C ILE A 183 8.90 -44.81 -5.05
N ASP A 184 8.22 -45.45 -4.11
CA ASP A 184 8.49 -46.81 -3.65
C ASP A 184 7.20 -47.61 -3.31
N TYR A 185 6.03 -47.04 -3.56
CA TYR A 185 4.72 -47.69 -3.36
C TYR A 185 4.40 -48.66 -4.49
N THR A 186 3.85 -49.83 -4.15
CA THR A 186 3.26 -50.77 -5.11
C THR A 186 1.86 -51.17 -4.63
N GLY A 187 0.85 -50.91 -5.42
CA GLY A 187 -0.52 -51.24 -5.07
C GLY A 187 -1.56 -50.46 -5.85
N ALA A 188 -2.82 -50.68 -5.52
CA ALA A 188 -3.91 -49.92 -6.04
C ALA A 188 -4.05 -48.58 -5.31
N VAL A 189 -4.50 -47.57 -6.06
CA VAL A 189 -4.82 -46.24 -5.54
C VAL A 189 -6.20 -45.84 -6.02
N SER A 190 -7.00 -45.21 -5.15
CA SER A 190 -8.30 -44.65 -5.51
C SER A 190 -8.24 -43.15 -5.39
N ILE A 191 -8.79 -42.41 -6.39
CA ILE A 191 -8.90 -40.97 -6.42
C ILE A 191 -10.39 -40.62 -6.41
N ARG A 192 -10.84 -39.96 -5.35
CA ARG A 192 -12.20 -39.41 -5.23
C ARG A 192 -12.17 -37.95 -5.67
N SER A 193 -12.50 -37.69 -6.92
CA SER A 193 -12.64 -36.34 -7.45
C SER A 193 -14.06 -35.85 -7.25
N ARG A 194 -14.24 -34.71 -6.60
CA ARG A 194 -15.55 -34.25 -6.17
C ARG A 194 -15.82 -32.77 -6.43
N LEU A 195 -17.08 -32.43 -6.60
CA LEU A 195 -17.68 -31.13 -6.33
C LEU A 195 -18.21 -31.15 -4.91
N GLU A 196 -17.93 -30.12 -4.14
CA GLU A 196 -18.39 -30.00 -2.75
C GLU A 196 -19.01 -28.62 -2.54
N ARG A 197 -20.09 -28.55 -1.73
CA ARG A 197 -20.66 -27.27 -1.34
C ARG A 197 -19.60 -26.38 -0.70
N GLY A 198 -19.45 -25.14 -1.18
CA GLY A 198 -18.58 -24.16 -0.60
C GLY A 198 -18.89 -23.89 0.87
N ARG A 199 -17.86 -23.78 1.69
CA ARG A 199 -17.94 -23.44 3.11
C ARG A 199 -17.15 -22.17 3.36
N ARG A 200 -17.62 -21.33 4.28
CA ARG A 200 -16.82 -20.20 4.74
C ARG A 200 -15.60 -20.69 5.50
N GLY A 201 -14.41 -20.26 5.09
CA GLY A 201 -13.15 -20.71 5.67
C GLY A 201 -12.70 -19.88 6.87
N VAL A 202 -13.09 -18.61 6.94
CA VAL A 202 -12.66 -17.69 7.99
C VAL A 202 -13.86 -17.22 8.79
N ALA A 203 -13.77 -17.30 10.13
CA ALA A 203 -14.76 -16.71 11.01
C ALA A 203 -14.71 -15.19 10.88
N GLN A 204 -15.88 -14.56 10.65
CA GLN A 204 -15.96 -13.10 10.68
C GLN A 204 -15.67 -12.62 12.10
N GLY A 205 -14.68 -11.72 12.25
CA GLY A 205 -14.36 -11.07 13.52
C GLY A 205 -15.43 -10.05 13.94
N ASP A 206 -15.26 -9.49 15.12
CA ASP A 206 -16.15 -8.46 15.70
C ASP A 206 -15.99 -7.06 15.04
N ASP A 207 -15.49 -6.96 13.81
CA ASP A 207 -15.33 -5.70 13.10
C ASP A 207 -16.71 -5.08 12.78
N PRO A 208 -17.08 -3.93 13.37
CA PRO A 208 -18.38 -3.30 13.16
C PRO A 208 -18.61 -2.82 11.72
N ARG A 209 -17.57 -2.76 10.90
CA ARG A 209 -17.64 -2.42 9.48
C ARG A 209 -18.05 -3.61 8.61
N LEU A 210 -17.97 -4.83 9.14
CA LEU A 210 -18.51 -6.01 8.49
C LEU A 210 -20.01 -5.96 8.64
N GLY A 211 -20.72 -6.24 7.55
CA GLY A 211 -22.19 -6.19 7.54
C GLY A 211 -22.82 -7.40 8.24
N ALA A 212 -24.14 -7.45 8.23
CA ALA A 212 -24.94 -8.50 8.84
C ALA A 212 -24.94 -9.85 8.07
N GLY A 213 -23.91 -10.10 7.26
CA GLY A 213 -23.80 -11.22 6.32
C GLY A 213 -23.68 -12.63 6.93
N ALA A 214 -23.77 -12.78 8.26
CA ALA A 214 -23.61 -14.06 8.95
C ALA A 214 -24.57 -15.18 8.51
N GLY A 215 -25.70 -14.85 7.88
CA GLY A 215 -26.69 -15.80 7.33
C GLY A 215 -26.57 -16.08 5.83
N ALA A 216 -25.77 -15.29 5.12
CA ALA A 216 -25.61 -15.40 3.67
C ALA A 216 -24.94 -16.73 3.28
N ARG A 217 -25.52 -17.49 2.36
CA ARG A 217 -24.96 -18.76 1.89
C ARG A 217 -25.60 -19.21 0.58
N MET A 218 -24.91 -20.09 -0.14
CA MET A 218 -25.52 -20.89 -1.19
C MET A 218 -26.15 -22.17 -0.60
N VAL A 219 -27.31 -22.53 -1.10
CA VAL A 219 -28.05 -23.76 -0.76
C VAL A 219 -28.05 -24.67 -1.98
N THR A 220 -27.65 -25.92 -1.82
CA THR A 220 -27.66 -26.89 -2.91
C THR A 220 -29.09 -27.32 -3.21
N LEU A 221 -29.52 -27.19 -4.45
CA LEU A 221 -30.81 -27.60 -4.97
C LEU A 221 -30.75 -29.02 -5.49
N SER A 222 -29.73 -29.35 -6.24
CA SER A 222 -29.52 -30.68 -6.79
C SER A 222 -28.06 -30.99 -7.04
N SER A 223 -27.73 -32.28 -7.04
CA SER A 223 -26.43 -32.80 -7.45
C SER A 223 -26.62 -34.09 -8.26
N ALA A 224 -25.81 -34.31 -9.28
CA ALA A 224 -25.82 -35.52 -10.07
C ALA A 224 -24.40 -35.85 -10.52
N ALA A 225 -24.14 -37.14 -10.78
CA ALA A 225 -22.89 -37.59 -11.39
C ALA A 225 -23.19 -38.72 -12.37
N GLU A 226 -22.47 -38.74 -13.48
CA GLU A 226 -22.52 -39.77 -14.50
C GLU A 226 -21.12 -39.98 -15.07
N GLY A 227 -20.50 -41.07 -14.71
CA GLY A 227 -19.20 -41.43 -15.18
C GLY A 227 -18.10 -40.44 -14.72
N LEU A 228 -17.48 -39.77 -15.66
CA LEU A 228 -16.44 -38.78 -15.40
C LEU A 228 -16.96 -37.36 -15.14
N ASP A 229 -18.26 -37.16 -15.31
CA ASP A 229 -18.92 -35.87 -15.21
C ASP A 229 -19.75 -35.78 -13.92
N ALA A 230 -19.80 -34.57 -13.34
CA ALA A 230 -20.73 -34.28 -12.25
C ALA A 230 -21.23 -32.85 -12.33
N VAL A 231 -22.41 -32.61 -11.81
CA VAL A 231 -23.06 -31.29 -11.76
C VAL A 231 -23.65 -31.02 -10.41
N MET A 232 -23.48 -29.78 -9.90
CA MET A 232 -24.12 -29.31 -8.68
C MET A 232 -24.77 -27.96 -8.96
N ILE A 233 -26.05 -27.81 -8.58
CA ILE A 233 -26.81 -26.57 -8.75
C ILE A 233 -27.11 -25.99 -7.38
N GLN A 234 -26.88 -24.72 -7.22
CA GLN A 234 -27.07 -23.96 -5.99
C GLN A 234 -27.89 -22.69 -6.21
N LYS A 235 -28.52 -22.22 -5.14
CA LYS A 235 -29.25 -20.95 -5.07
C LYS A 235 -28.84 -20.18 -3.81
N GLY A 236 -28.85 -18.85 -3.88
CA GLY A 236 -28.71 -17.98 -2.70
C GLY A 236 -29.83 -18.26 -1.69
N SER A 237 -29.55 -18.20 -0.40
CA SER A 237 -30.53 -18.48 0.65
C SER A 237 -31.67 -17.45 0.67
N ALA A 238 -31.38 -16.20 0.30
CA ALA A 238 -32.34 -15.11 0.26
C ALA A 238 -32.37 -14.38 -1.12
N ALA A 239 -31.27 -14.39 -1.88
CA ALA A 239 -31.25 -13.86 -3.25
C ALA A 239 -31.66 -14.93 -4.27
N ASP A 240 -32.28 -14.50 -5.36
CA ASP A 240 -32.56 -15.38 -6.51
C ASP A 240 -31.33 -15.61 -7.40
N MET A 241 -30.15 -15.58 -6.80
CA MET A 241 -28.88 -15.88 -7.46
C MET A 241 -28.74 -17.40 -7.60
N ARG A 242 -28.61 -17.91 -8.81
CA ARG A 242 -28.41 -19.32 -9.09
C ARG A 242 -27.09 -19.60 -9.74
N THR A 243 -26.47 -20.73 -9.38
CA THR A 243 -25.21 -21.20 -9.96
C THR A 243 -25.32 -22.68 -10.34
N ALA A 244 -24.68 -23.04 -11.43
CA ALA A 244 -24.40 -24.42 -11.80
C ALA A 244 -22.90 -24.62 -11.90
N CYS A 245 -22.37 -25.64 -11.24
CA CYS A 245 -20.98 -26.06 -11.33
C CYS A 245 -20.90 -27.45 -11.95
N VAL A 246 -20.05 -27.61 -12.93
CA VAL A 246 -19.83 -28.88 -13.65
C VAL A 246 -18.36 -29.23 -13.58
N GLN A 247 -18.04 -30.47 -13.27
CA GLN A 247 -16.71 -31.04 -13.49
C GLN A 247 -16.73 -32.09 -14.59
N THR A 248 -15.62 -32.20 -15.33
CA THR A 248 -15.30 -33.29 -16.24
C THR A 248 -13.84 -33.68 -16.16
N HIS A 249 -13.47 -34.88 -16.59
CA HIS A 249 -12.13 -35.40 -16.52
C HIS A 249 -11.62 -35.94 -17.85
N ARG A 250 -10.31 -35.81 -18.04
CA ARG A 250 -9.56 -36.49 -19.08
C ARG A 250 -8.47 -37.34 -18.48
N LEU A 251 -8.51 -38.67 -18.74
CA LEU A 251 -7.48 -39.58 -18.30
C LEU A 251 -6.30 -39.51 -19.30
N VAL A 252 -5.14 -39.00 -18.84
CA VAL A 252 -4.04 -38.60 -19.73
C VAL A 252 -2.97 -39.70 -19.83
N ALA A 253 -2.56 -40.28 -18.70
CA ALA A 253 -1.51 -41.31 -18.69
C ALA A 253 -1.62 -42.24 -17.46
N GLY A 254 -1.06 -43.46 -17.60
CA GLY A 254 -1.02 -44.48 -16.57
C GLY A 254 -2.23 -45.41 -16.60
N GLN A 255 -2.17 -46.45 -15.75
CA GLN A 255 -3.28 -47.41 -15.60
C GLN A 255 -4.32 -46.85 -14.61
N ILE A 256 -5.18 -45.98 -15.10
CA ILE A 256 -6.29 -45.38 -14.33
C ILE A 256 -7.60 -45.56 -15.12
N ALA A 257 -8.66 -45.92 -14.42
CA ALA A 257 -9.99 -46.10 -14.99
C ALA A 257 -11.07 -45.59 -14.05
N LEU A 258 -12.23 -45.30 -14.60
CA LEU A 258 -13.44 -45.04 -13.79
C LEU A 258 -13.87 -46.33 -13.05
N GLU A 259 -13.99 -46.23 -11.73
CA GLU A 259 -14.54 -47.30 -10.87
C GLU A 259 -16.05 -47.13 -10.64
N GLY A 260 -16.51 -45.89 -10.57
CA GLY A 260 -17.90 -45.51 -10.36
C GLY A 260 -18.05 -43.98 -10.17
N ASP A 261 -19.26 -43.59 -9.87
CA ASP A 261 -19.62 -42.21 -9.50
C ASP A 261 -20.46 -42.20 -8.21
N PHE A 262 -20.68 -41.01 -7.66
CA PHE A 262 -21.49 -40.82 -6.47
C PHE A 262 -22.18 -39.46 -6.51
N ALA A 263 -23.38 -39.37 -5.96
CA ALA A 263 -24.12 -38.12 -5.83
C ALA A 263 -24.86 -38.11 -4.47
N GLU A 264 -24.36 -37.23 -3.60
CA GLU A 264 -24.99 -36.84 -2.34
C GLU A 264 -25.36 -35.37 -2.46
N LEU A 265 -26.34 -34.86 -1.76
CA LEU A 265 -26.85 -33.49 -1.95
C LEU A 265 -25.74 -32.41 -1.87
N GLU A 266 -24.79 -32.56 -1.00
CA GLU A 266 -23.71 -31.57 -0.76
C GLU A 266 -22.35 -31.99 -1.36
N SER A 267 -22.28 -33.19 -2.01
CA SER A 267 -21.04 -33.68 -2.62
C SER A 267 -21.36 -34.68 -3.74
N CYS A 268 -20.80 -34.45 -4.93
CA CYS A 268 -20.95 -35.41 -6.04
C CYS A 268 -19.65 -35.49 -6.85
N GLY A 269 -19.45 -36.57 -7.58
CA GLY A 269 -18.24 -36.73 -8.39
C GLY A 269 -17.96 -38.16 -8.84
N SER A 270 -16.70 -38.39 -9.21
CA SER A 270 -16.19 -39.63 -9.81
C SER A 270 -15.21 -40.33 -8.89
N LEU A 271 -15.29 -41.65 -8.88
CA LEU A 271 -14.34 -42.55 -8.24
C LEU A 271 -13.43 -43.15 -9.32
N LEU A 272 -12.15 -42.87 -9.25
CA LEU A 272 -11.17 -43.37 -10.19
C LEU A 272 -10.24 -44.35 -9.47
N ARG A 273 -9.90 -45.47 -10.12
CA ARG A 273 -8.95 -46.45 -9.60
C ARG A 273 -7.81 -46.68 -10.53
N GLY A 274 -6.64 -46.71 -9.97
CA GLY A 274 -5.42 -47.00 -10.71
C GLY A 274 -4.47 -47.93 -9.94
N ARG A 275 -3.41 -48.35 -10.59
CA ARG A 275 -2.29 -49.08 -9.97
C ARG A 275 -1.02 -48.31 -10.21
N LEU A 276 -0.13 -48.38 -9.22
CA LEU A 276 1.19 -47.78 -9.27
C LEU A 276 2.24 -48.83 -8.87
N ALA A 277 3.36 -48.82 -9.57
CA ALA A 277 4.61 -49.42 -9.16
C ALA A 277 5.70 -48.34 -9.04
N PRO A 278 6.82 -48.57 -8.36
CA PRO A 278 7.89 -47.61 -8.19
C PRO A 278 8.31 -46.95 -9.54
N GLY A 279 8.29 -45.62 -9.59
CA GLY A 279 8.58 -44.80 -10.78
C GLY A 279 7.43 -44.61 -11.73
N GLU A 280 6.28 -45.28 -11.57
CA GLU A 280 5.09 -45.10 -12.39
C GLU A 280 4.27 -43.88 -11.94
N SER A 281 3.52 -43.28 -12.90
CA SER A 281 2.66 -42.13 -12.67
C SER A 281 1.27 -42.33 -13.24
N LEU A 282 0.26 -41.86 -12.53
CA LEU A 282 -1.08 -41.58 -13.04
C LEU A 282 -1.24 -40.11 -13.29
N VAL A 283 -1.78 -39.74 -14.45
CA VAL A 283 -2.02 -38.34 -14.84
C VAL A 283 -3.45 -38.16 -15.31
N LEU A 284 -4.15 -37.24 -14.68
CA LEU A 284 -5.49 -36.84 -15.08
C LEU A 284 -5.59 -35.29 -15.12
N GLU A 285 -6.48 -34.83 -15.97
CA GLU A 285 -6.88 -33.44 -16.05
C GLU A 285 -8.34 -33.33 -15.62
N LYS A 286 -8.63 -32.35 -14.77
CA LYS A 286 -9.94 -31.99 -14.29
C LYS A 286 -10.28 -30.59 -14.74
N ILE A 287 -11.41 -30.43 -15.37
CA ILE A 287 -11.98 -29.13 -15.76
C ILE A 287 -13.21 -28.89 -14.91
N VAL A 288 -13.28 -27.73 -14.27
CA VAL A 288 -14.42 -27.28 -13.46
C VAL A 288 -14.93 -25.97 -14.05
N ALA A 289 -16.18 -25.97 -14.50
CA ALA A 289 -16.81 -24.80 -15.12
C ALA A 289 -18.04 -24.35 -14.33
N TYR A 290 -18.26 -23.05 -14.31
CA TYR A 290 -19.38 -22.43 -13.61
C TYR A 290 -20.24 -21.61 -14.57
N ALA A 291 -21.54 -21.61 -14.33
CA ALA A 291 -22.49 -20.66 -14.89
C ALA A 291 -23.38 -20.11 -13.80
N PHE A 292 -23.79 -18.84 -13.91
CA PHE A 292 -24.58 -18.17 -12.89
C PHE A 292 -25.46 -17.07 -13.49
N ALA A 293 -26.61 -16.84 -12.89
CA ALA A 293 -27.50 -15.73 -13.21
C ALA A 293 -28.44 -15.42 -12.03
N VAL A 294 -28.96 -14.20 -12.02
CA VAL A 294 -30.15 -13.85 -11.23
C VAL A 294 -31.37 -14.40 -11.97
N ASP A 295 -32.28 -15.10 -11.29
CA ASP A 295 -33.48 -15.72 -11.88
C ASP A 295 -33.23 -16.68 -13.06
N GLY A 296 -31.99 -17.25 -13.16
CA GLY A 296 -31.61 -18.14 -14.24
C GLY A 296 -32.36 -19.47 -14.21
N ASP A 297 -32.62 -20.05 -15.40
CA ASP A 297 -33.09 -21.43 -15.50
C ASP A 297 -31.97 -22.41 -15.15
N GLU A 298 -32.24 -23.35 -14.25
CA GLU A 298 -31.26 -24.30 -13.72
C GLU A 298 -30.68 -25.22 -14.81
N ALA A 299 -31.51 -25.66 -15.76
CA ALA A 299 -31.10 -26.52 -16.85
C ALA A 299 -30.26 -25.78 -17.87
N GLU A 300 -30.61 -24.53 -18.17
CA GLU A 300 -29.81 -23.66 -19.08
C GLU A 300 -28.43 -23.36 -18.47
N LEU A 301 -28.36 -23.07 -17.16
CA LEU A 301 -27.10 -22.84 -16.45
C LEU A 301 -26.24 -24.10 -16.45
N ALA A 302 -26.82 -25.27 -16.14
CA ALA A 302 -26.08 -26.53 -16.17
C ALA A 302 -25.54 -26.82 -17.59
N GLN A 303 -26.36 -26.64 -18.64
CA GLN A 303 -25.94 -26.83 -20.03
C GLN A 303 -24.84 -25.82 -20.45
N ALA A 304 -24.92 -24.58 -19.97
CA ALA A 304 -23.88 -23.57 -20.25
C ALA A 304 -22.54 -23.97 -19.63
N ALA A 305 -22.54 -24.40 -18.35
CA ALA A 305 -21.35 -24.90 -17.67
C ALA A 305 -20.80 -26.18 -18.35
N GLN A 306 -21.67 -27.11 -18.75
CA GLN A 306 -21.28 -28.34 -19.48
C GLN A 306 -20.59 -28.02 -20.81
N ARG A 307 -21.17 -27.12 -21.62
CA ARG A 307 -20.55 -26.70 -22.89
C ARG A 307 -19.17 -26.07 -22.67
N LEU A 308 -19.04 -25.27 -21.63
CA LEU A 308 -17.77 -24.63 -21.26
C LEU A 308 -16.74 -25.71 -20.86
N ALA A 309 -17.11 -26.62 -19.97
CA ALA A 309 -16.24 -27.71 -19.51
C ALA A 309 -15.78 -28.62 -20.65
N ALA A 310 -16.71 -29.06 -21.52
CA ALA A 310 -16.41 -29.93 -22.63
C ALA A 310 -15.42 -29.28 -23.63
N ARG A 311 -15.65 -28.01 -24.01
CA ARG A 311 -14.75 -27.28 -24.91
C ARG A 311 -13.30 -27.25 -24.40
N HIS A 312 -13.11 -27.04 -23.11
CA HIS A 312 -11.77 -26.97 -22.55
C HIS A 312 -11.14 -28.33 -22.24
N ALA A 313 -11.94 -29.35 -22.00
CA ALA A 313 -11.46 -30.74 -21.92
C ALA A 313 -10.87 -31.21 -23.25
N ASP A 314 -11.47 -30.81 -24.39
CA ASP A 314 -10.94 -31.12 -25.75
C ASP A 314 -9.62 -30.39 -26.01
N ILE A 315 -9.47 -29.12 -25.58
CA ILE A 315 -8.26 -28.33 -25.76
C ILE A 315 -7.10 -28.91 -24.91
N GLY A 316 -7.38 -29.35 -23.68
CA GLY A 316 -6.41 -29.89 -22.74
C GLY A 316 -5.58 -28.86 -21.99
N PHE A 317 -5.07 -29.26 -20.83
CA PHE A 317 -4.41 -28.38 -19.86
C PHE A 317 -3.20 -27.61 -20.42
N GLU A 318 -2.30 -28.26 -21.14
CA GLU A 318 -1.08 -27.63 -21.65
C GLU A 318 -1.37 -26.54 -22.68
N SER A 319 -2.36 -26.77 -23.56
CA SER A 319 -2.78 -25.78 -24.57
C SER A 319 -3.43 -24.57 -23.90
N LEU A 320 -4.31 -24.82 -22.91
CA LEU A 320 -4.95 -23.77 -22.11
C LEU A 320 -3.92 -22.95 -21.36
N LYS A 321 -2.95 -23.58 -20.70
CA LYS A 321 -1.86 -22.90 -19.97
C LYS A 321 -0.99 -22.05 -20.90
N ALA A 322 -0.68 -22.57 -22.10
CA ALA A 322 0.11 -21.83 -23.09
C ALA A 322 -0.65 -20.62 -23.66
N GLU A 323 -1.96 -20.73 -23.89
CA GLU A 323 -2.80 -19.63 -24.33
C GLU A 323 -2.91 -18.54 -23.24
N HIS A 324 -3.12 -18.95 -21.99
CA HIS A 324 -3.12 -18.07 -20.84
C HIS A 324 -1.79 -17.32 -20.67
N ALA A 325 -0.64 -18.01 -20.75
CA ALA A 325 0.69 -17.41 -20.68
C ALA A 325 0.93 -16.39 -21.81
N ARG A 326 0.41 -16.67 -23.02
CA ARG A 326 0.51 -15.75 -24.16
C ARG A 326 -0.31 -14.47 -23.93
N ALA A 327 -1.53 -14.58 -23.40
CA ALA A 327 -2.37 -13.43 -23.07
C ALA A 327 -1.75 -12.58 -21.95
N LEU A 328 -1.16 -13.20 -20.93
CA LEU A 328 -0.39 -12.50 -19.89
C LEU A 328 0.89 -11.87 -20.45
N GLY A 329 1.53 -12.51 -21.42
CA GLY A 329 2.70 -11.97 -22.11
C GLY A 329 2.45 -10.59 -22.71
N VAL A 330 1.30 -10.38 -23.34
CA VAL A 330 0.88 -9.07 -23.87
C VAL A 330 0.78 -8.04 -22.74
N PHE A 331 0.14 -8.39 -21.63
CA PHE A 331 0.04 -7.50 -20.48
C PHE A 331 1.43 -7.11 -19.92
N TRP A 332 2.33 -8.09 -19.77
CA TRP A 332 3.68 -7.82 -19.26
C TRP A 332 4.53 -7.00 -20.24
N ASP A 333 4.26 -7.06 -21.56
CA ASP A 333 4.90 -6.17 -22.53
C ASP A 333 4.49 -4.69 -22.34
N GLU A 334 3.34 -4.45 -21.75
CA GLU A 334 2.76 -3.11 -21.55
C GLU A 334 2.94 -2.57 -20.10
N ALA A 335 3.14 -3.45 -19.11
CA ALA A 335 3.03 -3.09 -17.69
C ALA A 335 4.22 -3.52 -16.82
N ALA A 336 5.18 -4.30 -17.34
CA ALA A 336 6.26 -4.83 -16.53
C ALA A 336 7.09 -3.74 -15.84
N ILE A 337 7.52 -4.06 -14.61
CA ILE A 337 8.45 -3.28 -13.79
C ILE A 337 9.76 -4.06 -13.71
N ASP A 338 10.88 -3.33 -13.76
CA ASP A 338 12.22 -3.86 -13.56
C ASP A 338 12.90 -3.04 -12.45
N ALA A 339 13.48 -3.70 -11.45
CA ALA A 339 14.27 -3.12 -10.36
C ALA A 339 15.45 -4.05 -10.02
N PRO A 340 16.44 -4.16 -10.94
CA PRO A 340 17.44 -5.24 -10.93
C PRO A 340 18.37 -5.23 -9.70
N ASP A 341 18.49 -4.09 -9.02
CA ASP A 341 19.32 -3.97 -7.81
C ASP A 341 18.57 -4.39 -6.54
N THR A 342 17.24 -4.50 -6.61
CA THR A 342 16.35 -4.85 -5.50
C THR A 342 15.37 -5.97 -5.91
N PRO A 343 15.86 -7.21 -6.09
CA PRO A 343 15.06 -8.30 -6.66
C PRO A 343 13.84 -8.68 -5.79
N GLU A 344 13.91 -8.51 -4.47
CA GLU A 344 12.77 -8.75 -3.59
C GLU A 344 11.65 -7.74 -3.85
N LEU A 345 11.97 -6.46 -3.94
CA LEU A 345 11.02 -5.40 -4.28
C LEU A 345 10.45 -5.60 -5.69
N GLU A 346 11.30 -5.97 -6.66
CA GLU A 346 10.87 -6.28 -8.02
C GLU A 346 9.83 -7.41 -8.05
N ALA A 347 10.10 -8.49 -7.32
CA ALA A 347 9.19 -9.63 -7.21
C ALA A 347 7.86 -9.23 -6.54
N ALA A 348 7.90 -8.44 -5.45
CA ALA A 348 6.72 -7.94 -4.76
C ALA A 348 5.85 -7.04 -5.67
N LEU A 349 6.47 -6.09 -6.40
CA LEU A 349 5.76 -5.21 -7.32
C LEU A 349 5.12 -5.98 -8.48
N ARG A 350 5.82 -6.99 -9.03
CA ARG A 350 5.25 -7.87 -10.08
C ARG A 350 4.11 -8.72 -9.54
N TYR A 351 4.26 -9.27 -8.34
CA TYR A 351 3.20 -10.02 -7.67
C TYR A 351 1.95 -9.15 -7.49
N ASN A 352 2.11 -7.95 -6.93
CA ASN A 352 1.01 -7.02 -6.70
C ASN A 352 0.30 -6.63 -8.01
N LEU A 353 1.05 -6.31 -9.04
CA LEU A 353 0.49 -5.96 -10.35
C LEU A 353 -0.22 -7.14 -11.02
N PHE A 354 0.33 -8.37 -10.88
CA PHE A 354 -0.34 -9.60 -11.31
C PHE A 354 -1.66 -9.79 -10.57
N GLN A 355 -1.67 -9.64 -9.24
CA GLN A 355 -2.87 -9.81 -8.41
C GLN A 355 -3.93 -8.76 -8.76
N LEU A 356 -3.55 -7.50 -8.92
CA LEU A 356 -4.47 -6.44 -9.34
C LEU A 356 -5.14 -6.78 -10.69
N ARG A 357 -4.33 -7.19 -11.68
CA ARG A 357 -4.81 -7.50 -13.02
C ARG A 357 -5.75 -8.69 -13.04
N GLN A 358 -5.43 -9.78 -12.33
CA GLN A 358 -6.26 -10.98 -12.36
C GLN A 358 -7.57 -10.82 -11.58
N ASN A 359 -7.61 -9.96 -10.56
CA ASN A 359 -8.80 -9.69 -9.75
C ASN A 359 -9.74 -8.62 -10.35
N ALA A 360 -9.33 -7.91 -11.41
CA ALA A 360 -10.15 -6.89 -12.05
C ALA A 360 -11.19 -7.51 -13.00
N PRO A 361 -12.51 -7.28 -12.77
CA PRO A 361 -13.58 -7.79 -13.63
C PRO A 361 -13.50 -7.23 -15.07
N ARG A 362 -14.08 -7.98 -16.02
CA ARG A 362 -14.03 -7.66 -17.45
C ARG A 362 -15.40 -7.42 -18.05
N ASP A 363 -16.46 -7.69 -17.31
CA ASP A 363 -17.84 -7.71 -17.80
C ASP A 363 -18.52 -6.32 -17.80
N GLY A 364 -17.89 -5.32 -17.17
CA GLY A 364 -18.48 -3.99 -16.98
C GLY A 364 -19.71 -3.97 -16.07
N LYS A 365 -20.01 -5.09 -15.39
CA LYS A 365 -21.19 -5.25 -14.50
C LYS A 365 -20.81 -5.44 -13.05
N THR A 366 -19.59 -5.86 -12.79
CA THR A 366 -19.04 -6.06 -11.45
C THR A 366 -17.87 -5.11 -11.19
N GLY A 367 -17.72 -4.68 -9.93
CA GLY A 367 -16.64 -3.79 -9.51
C GLY A 367 -15.47 -4.56 -8.91
N ILE A 368 -14.30 -3.92 -8.87
CA ILE A 368 -13.12 -4.45 -8.18
C ILE A 368 -13.39 -4.36 -6.66
N ALA A 369 -13.49 -5.52 -6.01
CA ALA A 369 -13.67 -5.58 -4.57
C ALA A 369 -12.38 -5.22 -3.82
N ALA A 370 -12.48 -4.67 -2.60
CA ALA A 370 -11.33 -4.27 -1.79
C ALA A 370 -10.32 -5.41 -1.55
N LYS A 371 -10.82 -6.65 -1.40
CA LYS A 371 -10.02 -7.88 -1.28
C LYS A 371 -10.00 -8.72 -2.58
N GLY A 372 -10.32 -8.14 -3.73
CA GLY A 372 -10.43 -8.87 -5.00
C GLY A 372 -11.43 -10.02 -4.95
N ILE A 373 -11.11 -11.14 -5.62
CA ILE A 373 -11.83 -12.42 -5.54
C ILE A 373 -10.95 -13.50 -4.87
N SER A 374 -10.00 -13.07 -4.05
CA SER A 374 -9.04 -13.93 -3.35
C SER A 374 -9.48 -14.32 -1.94
N GLY A 375 -10.66 -13.86 -1.50
CA GLY A 375 -11.25 -14.16 -0.20
C GLY A 375 -12.58 -13.45 0.02
N GLU A 376 -13.15 -13.62 1.23
CA GLU A 376 -14.45 -13.07 1.62
C GLU A 376 -14.37 -11.75 2.42
N GLY A 377 -13.16 -11.17 2.55
CA GLY A 377 -12.97 -9.94 3.30
C GLY A 377 -13.79 -8.78 2.76
N TYR A 378 -14.31 -7.95 3.67
CA TYR A 378 -15.26 -6.88 3.38
C TYR A 378 -16.48 -7.35 2.58
N GLU A 379 -16.88 -8.60 2.77
CA GLU A 379 -18.05 -9.23 2.11
C GLU A 379 -18.00 -9.17 0.57
N GLY A 380 -16.81 -8.95 0.00
CA GLY A 380 -16.62 -8.84 -1.44
C GLY A 380 -17.07 -7.52 -2.07
N HIS A 381 -17.28 -6.48 -1.26
CA HIS A 381 -17.75 -5.17 -1.75
C HIS A 381 -16.66 -4.39 -2.51
N CYS A 382 -17.12 -3.62 -3.48
CA CYS A 382 -16.39 -2.53 -4.13
C CYS A 382 -16.52 -1.27 -3.28
N PHE A 383 -15.38 -0.59 -3.05
CA PHE A 383 -15.25 0.68 -2.36
C PHE A 383 -14.60 1.70 -3.30
N TRP A 384 -14.37 2.92 -2.81
CA TRP A 384 -13.63 3.98 -3.52
C TRP A 384 -12.16 3.63 -3.81
N ASP A 385 -11.63 2.61 -3.19
CA ASP A 385 -10.32 1.98 -3.45
C ASP A 385 -10.10 1.70 -4.94
N ALA A 386 -11.17 1.21 -5.61
CA ALA A 386 -11.14 0.92 -7.02
C ALA A 386 -10.88 2.17 -7.87
N GLU A 387 -11.43 3.31 -7.49
CA GLU A 387 -11.39 4.55 -8.25
C GLU A 387 -10.07 5.32 -8.08
N VAL A 388 -9.52 5.38 -6.86
CA VAL A 388 -8.34 6.23 -6.61
C VAL A 388 -7.03 5.47 -6.62
N PHE A 389 -7.05 4.14 -6.52
CA PHE A 389 -5.85 3.30 -6.61
C PHE A 389 -5.87 2.38 -7.84
N ALA A 390 -6.87 1.52 -7.99
CA ALA A 390 -6.87 0.52 -9.07
C ALA A 390 -7.06 1.15 -10.46
N CYS A 391 -8.05 2.02 -10.65
CA CYS A 391 -8.32 2.66 -11.95
C CYS A 391 -7.14 3.47 -12.51
N PRO A 392 -6.44 4.31 -11.74
CA PRO A 392 -5.27 5.02 -12.22
C PRO A 392 -4.18 4.11 -12.78
N VAL A 393 -3.90 3.00 -12.10
CA VAL A 393 -2.92 1.99 -12.55
C VAL A 393 -3.41 1.29 -13.80
N LEU A 394 -4.64 0.77 -13.78
CA LEU A 394 -5.21 0.04 -14.90
C LEU A 394 -5.41 0.92 -16.14
N SER A 395 -5.70 2.22 -16.00
CA SER A 395 -5.83 3.15 -17.13
C SER A 395 -4.57 3.24 -17.98
N VAL A 396 -3.39 3.00 -17.39
CA VAL A 396 -2.10 3.09 -18.07
C VAL A 396 -1.37 1.75 -18.21
N THR A 397 -1.95 0.64 -17.74
CA THR A 397 -1.37 -0.71 -17.83
C THR A 397 -2.30 -1.72 -18.52
N ALA A 398 -3.61 -1.55 -18.34
CA ALA A 398 -4.66 -2.42 -18.91
C ALA A 398 -5.97 -1.63 -19.08
N PRO A 399 -6.05 -0.67 -20.01
CA PRO A 399 -7.17 0.28 -20.11
C PRO A 399 -8.56 -0.36 -20.24
N SER A 400 -8.65 -1.54 -20.84
CA SER A 400 -9.91 -2.29 -20.94
C SER A 400 -10.47 -2.69 -19.57
N LEU A 401 -9.61 -2.97 -18.59
CA LEU A 401 -10.02 -3.29 -17.22
C LEU A 401 -10.46 -2.04 -16.46
N ALA A 402 -9.77 -0.92 -16.65
CA ALA A 402 -10.22 0.37 -16.11
C ALA A 402 -11.59 0.76 -16.67
N ARG A 403 -11.78 0.58 -17.99
CA ARG A 403 -13.07 0.81 -18.64
C ARG A 403 -14.17 -0.08 -18.05
N SER A 404 -13.88 -1.34 -17.80
CA SER A 404 -14.83 -2.28 -17.17
C SER A 404 -15.28 -1.80 -15.78
N GLN A 405 -14.36 -1.32 -14.94
CA GLN A 405 -14.69 -0.74 -13.63
C GLN A 405 -15.58 0.50 -13.77
N LEU A 406 -15.26 1.39 -14.71
CA LEU A 406 -16.07 2.61 -14.95
C LEU A 406 -17.44 2.27 -15.54
N MET A 407 -17.55 1.24 -16.38
CA MET A 407 -18.82 0.72 -16.88
C MET A 407 -19.71 0.16 -15.75
N PHE A 408 -19.11 -0.49 -14.74
CA PHE A 408 -19.85 -0.91 -13.54
C PHE A 408 -20.50 0.31 -12.83
N ARG A 409 -19.74 1.41 -12.64
CA ARG A 409 -20.29 2.63 -12.03
C ARG A 409 -21.38 3.27 -12.89
N ALA A 410 -21.16 3.30 -14.21
CA ALA A 410 -22.18 3.80 -15.15
C ALA A 410 -23.44 2.93 -15.15
N GLY A 411 -23.27 1.59 -15.14
CA GLY A 411 -24.38 0.63 -15.09
C GLY A 411 -25.18 0.67 -13.79
N THR A 412 -24.59 1.18 -12.70
CA THR A 412 -25.26 1.34 -11.40
C THR A 412 -25.75 2.78 -11.14
N LEU A 413 -25.62 3.71 -12.09
CA LEU A 413 -25.94 5.12 -11.92
C LEU A 413 -27.40 5.37 -11.52
N ASP A 414 -28.35 4.61 -12.04
CA ASP A 414 -29.76 4.75 -11.67
C ASP A 414 -30.02 4.33 -10.21
N ARG A 415 -29.23 3.41 -9.67
CA ARG A 415 -29.28 3.07 -8.24
C ARG A 415 -28.71 4.21 -7.40
N ALA A 416 -27.60 4.79 -7.84
CA ALA A 416 -27.01 5.98 -7.21
C ALA A 416 -27.98 7.20 -7.23
N ARG A 417 -28.76 7.36 -8.31
CA ARG A 417 -29.84 8.38 -8.36
C ARG A 417 -30.92 8.11 -7.31
N ARG A 418 -31.36 6.85 -7.16
CA ARG A 418 -32.32 6.47 -6.11
C ARG A 418 -31.75 6.74 -4.72
N HIS A 419 -30.52 6.30 -4.48
CA HIS A 419 -29.84 6.52 -3.20
C HIS A 419 -29.78 8.01 -2.85
N ALA A 420 -29.44 8.88 -3.80
CA ALA A 420 -29.51 10.33 -3.59
C ALA A 420 -30.91 10.80 -3.15
N ARG A 421 -32.01 10.24 -3.73
CA ARG A 421 -33.39 10.60 -3.31
C ARG A 421 -33.73 10.07 -1.93
N GLU A 422 -33.28 8.87 -1.59
CA GLU A 422 -33.42 8.28 -0.24
C GLU A 422 -32.71 9.11 0.82
N MET A 423 -31.57 9.74 0.46
CA MET A 423 -30.84 10.71 1.28
C MET A 423 -31.40 12.15 1.21
N ASN A 424 -32.60 12.33 0.65
CA ASN A 424 -33.32 13.59 0.49
C ASN A 424 -32.63 14.64 -0.44
N HIS A 425 -31.75 14.21 -1.34
CA HIS A 425 -31.20 15.08 -2.37
C HIS A 425 -32.18 15.22 -3.54
N ALA A 426 -32.44 16.45 -3.95
CA ALA A 426 -33.46 16.76 -4.99
C ALA A 426 -32.99 16.31 -6.39
N ARG A 427 -31.67 16.33 -6.68
CA ARG A 427 -31.07 16.03 -7.99
C ARG A 427 -29.76 15.27 -7.81
N GLY A 428 -29.25 14.74 -8.92
CA GLY A 428 -27.93 14.09 -8.98
C GLY A 428 -27.95 12.62 -8.55
N ALA A 429 -26.79 12.05 -8.44
CA ALA A 429 -26.55 10.66 -8.05
C ALA A 429 -25.54 10.62 -6.89
N LEU A 430 -25.76 9.76 -5.90
CA LEU A 430 -24.88 9.52 -4.76
C LEU A 430 -24.38 8.08 -4.83
N ILE A 431 -23.09 7.91 -5.09
CA ILE A 431 -22.44 6.61 -5.15
C ILE A 431 -22.38 6.01 -3.73
N PRO A 432 -22.78 4.74 -3.54
CA PRO A 432 -22.75 4.11 -2.23
C PRO A 432 -21.32 3.91 -1.72
N TRP A 433 -21.15 3.92 -0.40
CA TRP A 433 -19.85 3.65 0.22
C TRP A 433 -19.32 2.28 -0.13
N ARG A 434 -20.16 1.24 -0.02
CA ARG A 434 -19.80 -0.14 -0.34
C ARG A 434 -20.96 -0.89 -1.01
N THR A 435 -20.64 -1.68 -2.02
CA THR A 435 -21.65 -2.37 -2.81
C THR A 435 -21.08 -3.51 -3.64
N ILE A 436 -21.91 -4.51 -3.95
CA ILE A 436 -21.68 -5.43 -5.08
C ILE A 436 -22.62 -5.07 -6.24
N ALA A 437 -23.90 -4.87 -5.96
CA ALA A 437 -24.93 -4.66 -6.96
C ALA A 437 -25.27 -3.20 -7.28
N GLY A 438 -24.66 -2.23 -6.56
CA GLY A 438 -24.88 -0.79 -6.77
C GLY A 438 -25.80 -0.12 -5.75
N ASP A 439 -26.45 -0.88 -4.85
CA ASP A 439 -27.18 -0.34 -3.70
C ASP A 439 -26.22 -0.18 -2.50
N GLU A 440 -26.50 0.77 -1.57
CA GLU A 440 -25.71 0.88 -0.33
C GLU A 440 -25.94 -0.37 0.54
N ALA A 441 -24.86 -1.02 0.93
CA ALA A 441 -24.88 -2.29 1.65
C ALA A 441 -24.39 -2.19 3.10
N SER A 442 -24.11 -0.98 3.61
CA SER A 442 -23.52 -0.77 4.94
C SER A 442 -24.54 -0.33 5.98
N ALA A 443 -24.49 -0.97 7.15
CA ALA A 443 -25.12 -0.50 8.38
C ALA A 443 -24.29 0.54 9.13
N TYR A 444 -23.07 0.84 8.69
CA TYR A 444 -22.10 1.66 9.41
C TYR A 444 -22.37 3.16 9.19
N TYR A 445 -23.28 3.72 9.97
CA TYR A 445 -23.59 5.14 10.03
C TYR A 445 -23.00 5.78 11.31
N PRO A 446 -22.44 7.00 11.26
CA PRO A 446 -22.32 7.94 10.13
C PRO A 446 -21.05 7.73 9.26
N GLY A 447 -20.18 6.82 9.63
CA GLY A 447 -18.90 6.63 8.98
C GLY A 447 -19.02 6.29 7.48
N GLY A 448 -19.99 5.44 7.11
CA GLY A 448 -20.19 5.04 5.71
C GLY A 448 -21.10 5.99 4.94
N SER A 449 -22.31 6.23 5.42
CA SER A 449 -23.34 6.99 4.67
C SER A 449 -22.95 8.45 4.36
N ALA A 450 -22.02 9.04 5.13
CA ALA A 450 -21.57 10.41 4.94
C ALA A 450 -20.29 10.53 4.06
N GLN A 451 -19.82 9.45 3.43
CA GLN A 451 -18.65 9.50 2.55
C GLN A 451 -19.00 10.01 1.14
N TYR A 452 -19.30 11.27 1.04
CA TYR A 452 -19.68 11.94 -0.21
C TYR A 452 -18.49 12.10 -1.19
N HIS A 453 -17.25 12.05 -0.70
CA HIS A 453 -16.05 12.16 -1.53
C HIS A 453 -15.99 11.13 -2.66
N ILE A 454 -16.66 9.97 -2.49
CA ILE A 454 -16.70 8.89 -3.49
C ILE A 454 -17.24 9.37 -4.84
N ASN A 455 -18.15 10.33 -4.85
CA ASN A 455 -18.60 10.97 -6.09
C ASN A 455 -17.44 11.64 -6.86
N ALA A 456 -16.54 12.31 -6.13
CA ALA A 456 -15.38 12.94 -6.74
C ALA A 456 -14.29 11.91 -7.10
N ASP A 457 -14.18 10.83 -6.35
CA ASP A 457 -13.23 9.73 -6.62
C ASP A 457 -13.59 9.02 -7.93
N VAL A 458 -14.88 8.79 -8.18
CA VAL A 458 -15.38 8.26 -9.46
C VAL A 458 -15.09 9.23 -10.61
N ALA A 459 -15.34 10.52 -10.44
CA ALA A 459 -15.02 11.52 -11.46
C ALA A 459 -13.52 11.65 -11.72
N PHE A 460 -12.69 11.50 -10.67
CA PHE A 460 -11.23 11.40 -10.79
C PHE A 460 -10.82 10.21 -11.65
N ALA A 461 -11.38 9.02 -11.39
CA ALA A 461 -11.10 7.82 -12.18
C ALA A 461 -11.49 7.99 -13.67
N VAL A 462 -12.66 8.57 -13.94
CA VAL A 462 -13.10 8.93 -15.32
C VAL A 462 -12.10 9.89 -15.97
N ARG A 463 -11.64 10.91 -15.25
CA ARG A 463 -10.66 11.88 -15.76
C ARG A 463 -9.32 11.21 -16.10
N ILE A 464 -8.79 10.37 -15.22
CA ILE A 464 -7.51 9.67 -15.47
C ILE A 464 -7.65 8.74 -16.67
N TYR A 465 -8.74 7.98 -16.76
CA TYR A 465 -9.02 7.12 -17.91
C TYR A 465 -9.11 7.91 -19.22
N ASP A 466 -9.88 9.00 -19.24
CA ASP A 466 -10.01 9.89 -20.39
C ASP A 466 -8.66 10.44 -20.86
N ARG A 467 -7.83 10.95 -19.90
CA ARG A 467 -6.49 11.47 -20.22
C ARG A 467 -5.57 10.39 -20.80
N ALA A 468 -5.57 9.21 -20.18
CA ALA A 468 -4.70 8.10 -20.56
C ALA A 468 -5.09 7.47 -21.90
N THR A 469 -6.38 7.42 -22.24
CA THR A 469 -6.88 6.69 -23.41
C THR A 469 -7.37 7.58 -24.53
N GLY A 470 -8.03 8.70 -24.24
CA GLY A 470 -8.78 9.50 -25.21
C GLY A 470 -10.00 8.75 -25.77
N ASP A 471 -10.68 7.92 -24.97
CA ASP A 471 -11.86 7.15 -25.34
C ASP A 471 -13.10 8.05 -25.39
N GLU A 472 -13.25 8.79 -26.51
CA GLU A 472 -14.39 9.69 -26.75
C GLU A 472 -15.74 8.96 -26.73
N ALA A 473 -15.78 7.70 -27.21
CA ALA A 473 -17.01 6.91 -27.22
C ALA A 473 -17.48 6.64 -25.79
N PHE A 474 -16.59 6.23 -24.90
CA PHE A 474 -16.92 6.06 -23.48
C PHE A 474 -17.38 7.38 -22.84
N LEU A 475 -16.70 8.50 -23.14
CA LEU A 475 -17.07 9.79 -22.59
C LEU A 475 -18.50 10.20 -23.00
N LEU A 476 -18.85 10.06 -24.28
CA LEU A 476 -20.16 10.42 -24.82
C LEU A 476 -21.29 9.51 -24.32
N GLU A 477 -21.02 8.18 -24.30
CA GLU A 477 -22.06 7.20 -23.98
C GLU A 477 -22.32 7.05 -22.49
N HIS A 478 -21.28 7.25 -21.65
CA HIS A 478 -21.33 6.92 -20.21
C HIS A 478 -20.63 7.93 -19.31
N GLY A 479 -19.39 8.31 -19.62
CA GLY A 479 -18.51 9.07 -18.74
C GLY A 479 -19.05 10.46 -18.41
N ALA A 480 -19.57 11.18 -19.39
CA ALA A 480 -20.14 12.52 -19.19
C ALA A 480 -21.35 12.48 -18.26
N GLU A 481 -22.29 11.56 -18.49
CA GLU A 481 -23.46 11.41 -17.63
C GLU A 481 -23.06 11.07 -16.18
N LEU A 482 -22.11 10.16 -16.00
CA LEU A 482 -21.60 9.78 -14.69
C LEU A 482 -20.99 10.98 -13.94
N VAL A 483 -20.12 11.76 -14.62
CA VAL A 483 -19.47 12.94 -14.04
C VAL A 483 -20.49 14.05 -13.70
N LEU A 484 -21.41 14.35 -14.60
CA LEU A 484 -22.35 15.46 -14.42
C LEU A 484 -23.41 15.17 -13.35
N GLU A 485 -23.93 13.94 -13.31
CA GLU A 485 -24.93 13.53 -12.31
C GLU A 485 -24.35 13.49 -10.89
N THR A 486 -23.10 13.02 -10.75
CA THR A 486 -22.45 12.97 -9.43
C THR A 486 -21.98 14.36 -8.96
N ALA A 487 -21.64 15.28 -9.88
CA ALA A 487 -21.28 16.67 -9.55
C ALA A 487 -22.42 17.46 -8.89
N ARG A 488 -23.67 17.14 -9.21
CA ARG A 488 -24.86 17.85 -8.69
C ARG A 488 -25.00 17.79 -7.16
N ILE A 489 -24.47 16.76 -6.54
CA ILE A 489 -24.57 16.56 -5.09
C ILE A 489 -23.84 17.66 -4.33
N TRP A 490 -22.71 18.17 -4.86
CA TRP A 490 -21.94 19.19 -4.16
C TRP A 490 -22.71 20.47 -3.85
N LEU A 491 -23.61 20.88 -4.73
CA LEU A 491 -24.46 22.04 -4.51
C LEU A 491 -25.61 21.80 -3.52
N GLN A 492 -25.83 20.57 -3.10
CA GLN A 492 -26.89 20.19 -2.16
C GLN A 492 -26.39 19.99 -0.74
N ILE A 493 -25.08 19.70 -0.58
CA ILE A 493 -24.44 19.55 0.73
C ILE A 493 -23.46 20.68 1.04
N GLY A 494 -23.23 21.58 0.08
CA GLY A 494 -22.39 22.75 0.20
C GLY A 494 -23.14 24.05 -0.04
N ALA A 495 -22.62 25.15 0.50
CA ALA A 495 -23.16 26.47 0.35
C ALA A 495 -22.08 27.56 0.38
N PHE A 496 -22.35 28.69 -0.30
CA PHE A 496 -21.54 29.90 -0.16
C PHE A 496 -21.78 30.52 1.23
N ASN A 497 -20.76 30.54 2.07
CA ASN A 497 -20.88 30.98 3.47
C ASN A 497 -20.48 32.45 3.62
N PRO A 498 -21.43 33.38 3.90
CA PRO A 498 -21.12 34.80 4.05
C PRO A 498 -20.20 35.10 5.24
N ARG A 499 -20.19 34.22 6.29
CA ARG A 499 -19.34 34.37 7.47
C ARG A 499 -17.87 34.01 7.18
N ARG A 500 -17.64 33.34 6.06
CA ARG A 500 -16.31 32.95 5.56
C ARG A 500 -15.93 33.65 4.26
N GLY A 501 -16.37 34.91 4.13
CA GLY A 501 -16.07 35.75 2.95
C GLY A 501 -16.65 35.22 1.64
N GLY A 502 -17.72 34.43 1.69
CA GLY A 502 -18.33 33.82 0.50
C GLY A 502 -17.67 32.52 0.04
N ALA A 503 -16.78 31.92 0.84
CA ALA A 503 -16.22 30.61 0.53
C ALA A 503 -17.31 29.53 0.41
N PHE A 504 -17.16 28.60 -0.54
CA PHE A 504 -18.04 27.45 -0.70
C PHE A 504 -17.64 26.36 0.29
N CYS A 505 -18.48 26.11 1.29
CA CYS A 505 -18.24 25.19 2.39
C CYS A 505 -19.11 23.95 2.25
N ILE A 506 -18.54 22.77 2.47
CA ILE A 506 -19.23 21.47 2.52
C ILE A 506 -19.30 21.04 3.97
N THR A 507 -20.49 20.60 4.45
CA THR A 507 -20.71 20.30 5.86
C THR A 507 -21.31 18.92 6.06
N GLY A 508 -21.05 18.31 7.24
CA GLY A 508 -21.65 17.05 7.66
C GLY A 508 -21.19 15.84 6.85
N VAL A 509 -19.89 15.78 6.49
CA VAL A 509 -19.31 14.69 5.71
C VAL A 509 -18.35 13.83 6.54
N THR A 510 -18.06 12.63 6.04
CA THR A 510 -16.95 11.81 6.50
C THR A 510 -15.92 11.75 5.35
N GLY A 511 -14.66 12.09 5.65
CA GLY A 511 -13.56 11.98 4.69
C GLY A 511 -13.05 10.54 4.56
N PRO A 512 -11.95 10.33 3.82
CA PRO A 512 -11.25 9.05 3.77
C PRO A 512 -10.81 8.53 5.14
N ASP A 513 -10.50 9.42 6.06
CA ASP A 513 -10.13 9.09 7.44
C ASP A 513 -11.38 8.86 8.30
N GLU A 514 -11.67 7.59 8.58
CA GLU A 514 -12.84 7.18 9.38
C GLU A 514 -12.65 7.36 10.89
N TYR A 515 -11.50 7.93 11.35
CA TYR A 515 -11.29 8.34 12.74
C TYR A 515 -11.90 9.73 13.02
N THR A 516 -12.60 10.28 12.02
CA THR A 516 -13.50 11.41 12.14
C THR A 516 -14.81 11.10 11.41
N ALA A 517 -15.92 11.73 11.80
CA ALA A 517 -17.20 11.58 11.09
C ALA A 517 -18.08 12.80 11.32
N LEU A 518 -18.94 13.13 10.35
CA LEU A 518 -19.85 14.27 10.35
C LEU A 518 -19.12 15.60 10.62
N ILE A 519 -18.01 15.78 9.93
CA ILE A 519 -17.14 16.96 10.02
C ILE A 519 -17.50 17.99 8.94
N ASP A 520 -17.09 19.23 9.16
CA ASP A 520 -17.26 20.33 8.22
C ASP A 520 -15.93 20.65 7.53
N ASN A 521 -16.01 20.92 6.22
CA ASN A 521 -14.88 21.27 5.37
C ASN A 521 -13.72 20.28 5.45
N ASP A 522 -14.02 18.96 5.40
CA ASP A 522 -12.96 17.96 5.22
C ASP A 522 -12.10 18.34 4.00
N TYR A 523 -10.81 18.44 4.24
CA TYR A 523 -9.88 18.96 3.22
C TYR A 523 -9.86 18.10 1.95
N TYR A 524 -9.87 16.76 2.11
CA TYR A 524 -9.89 15.84 0.97
C TYR A 524 -11.17 16.00 0.17
N THR A 525 -12.32 15.94 0.84
CA THR A 525 -13.63 16.09 0.20
C THR A 525 -13.72 17.42 -0.56
N ASN A 526 -13.32 18.52 0.07
CA ASN A 526 -13.36 19.85 -0.57
C ASN A 526 -12.40 19.94 -1.76
N ARG A 527 -11.18 19.39 -1.62
CA ARG A 527 -10.16 19.39 -2.68
C ARG A 527 -10.62 18.58 -3.88
N MET A 528 -11.17 17.39 -3.65
CA MET A 528 -11.67 16.51 -4.69
C MET A 528 -12.96 17.02 -5.31
N ALA A 529 -13.88 17.61 -4.52
CA ALA A 529 -15.09 18.29 -5.04
C ALA A 529 -14.73 19.46 -5.95
N LYS A 530 -13.72 20.27 -5.58
CA LYS A 530 -13.20 21.34 -6.46
C LYS A 530 -12.70 20.76 -7.79
N ALA A 531 -11.92 19.68 -7.76
CA ALA A 531 -11.41 19.04 -8.97
C ALA A 531 -12.54 18.44 -9.82
N HIS A 532 -13.54 17.82 -9.18
CA HIS A 532 -14.71 17.25 -9.83
C HIS A 532 -15.56 18.34 -10.53
N LEU A 533 -15.95 19.41 -9.82
CA LEU A 533 -16.72 20.52 -10.39
C LEU A 533 -15.99 21.18 -11.57
N SER A 534 -14.65 21.33 -11.47
CA SER A 534 -13.84 21.85 -12.55
C SER A 534 -13.83 20.91 -13.76
N PHE A 535 -13.72 19.61 -13.54
CA PHE A 535 -13.75 18.60 -14.60
C PHE A 535 -15.16 18.48 -15.23
N ALA A 536 -16.24 18.59 -14.45
CA ALA A 536 -17.60 18.64 -14.97
C ALA A 536 -17.81 19.82 -15.93
N CYS A 537 -17.31 21.01 -15.58
CA CYS A 537 -17.34 22.16 -16.47
C CYS A 537 -16.50 21.93 -17.74
N GLU A 538 -15.32 21.34 -17.62
CA GLU A 538 -14.47 20.97 -18.76
C GLU A 538 -15.17 19.99 -19.70
N VAL A 539 -15.88 18.98 -19.16
CA VAL A 539 -16.68 18.03 -19.94
C VAL A 539 -17.79 18.75 -20.72
N VAL A 540 -18.52 19.67 -20.05
CA VAL A 540 -19.56 20.48 -20.73
C VAL A 540 -18.95 21.30 -21.86
N ASP A 541 -17.87 22.02 -21.62
CA ASP A 541 -17.20 22.87 -22.61
C ASP A 541 -16.68 22.02 -23.79
N ARG A 542 -16.15 20.83 -23.54
CA ARG A 542 -15.69 19.87 -24.56
C ARG A 542 -16.86 19.32 -25.38
N LEU A 543 -17.96 18.90 -24.74
CA LEU A 543 -19.16 18.42 -25.41
C LEU A 543 -19.71 19.49 -26.38
N MET A 544 -19.77 20.75 -25.96
CA MET A 544 -20.27 21.85 -26.78
C MET A 544 -19.34 22.20 -27.94
N ARG A 545 -18.03 22.10 -27.76
CA ARG A 545 -17.03 22.46 -28.75
C ARG A 545 -16.78 21.35 -29.79
N ASP A 546 -16.56 20.12 -29.29
CA ASP A 546 -16.05 19.01 -30.10
C ASP A 546 -17.17 18.09 -30.62
N HIS A 547 -18.35 18.11 -30.00
CA HIS A 547 -19.52 17.30 -30.34
C HIS A 547 -20.78 18.16 -30.51
N PRO A 548 -20.83 19.01 -31.56
CA PRO A 548 -21.86 20.06 -31.70
C PRO A 548 -23.28 19.52 -31.92
N VAL A 549 -23.47 18.24 -32.16
CA VAL A 549 -24.79 17.59 -32.31
C VAL A 549 -25.12 16.75 -31.09
N GLU A 550 -24.24 15.83 -30.73
CA GLU A 550 -24.42 14.88 -29.62
C GLU A 550 -24.32 15.56 -28.27
N GLY A 551 -23.41 16.54 -28.12
CA GLY A 551 -23.19 17.28 -26.87
C GLY A 551 -24.43 18.02 -26.40
N PRO A 552 -25.00 18.94 -27.18
CA PRO A 552 -26.25 19.61 -26.82
C PRO A 552 -27.43 18.65 -26.56
N ALA A 553 -27.53 17.57 -27.32
CA ALA A 553 -28.54 16.54 -27.14
C ALA A 553 -28.40 15.82 -25.78
N LEU A 554 -27.17 15.46 -25.42
CA LEU A 554 -26.84 14.85 -24.13
C LEU A 554 -27.12 15.79 -22.96
N LEU A 555 -26.63 17.03 -23.03
CA LEU A 555 -26.85 18.04 -21.99
C LEU A 555 -28.33 18.36 -21.82
N GLY A 556 -29.09 18.45 -22.94
CA GLY A 556 -30.55 18.64 -22.93
C GLY A 556 -31.29 17.45 -22.29
N ARG A 557 -30.87 16.21 -22.57
CA ARG A 557 -31.41 14.99 -21.91
C ARG A 557 -31.17 15.00 -20.40
N LEU A 558 -29.99 15.43 -19.99
CA LEU A 558 -29.63 15.52 -18.57
C LEU A 558 -30.16 16.75 -17.87
N GLY A 559 -30.72 17.73 -18.64
CA GLY A 559 -31.20 19.00 -18.11
C GLY A 559 -30.07 19.82 -17.45
N VAL A 560 -28.87 19.80 -18.06
CA VAL A 560 -27.74 20.65 -17.67
C VAL A 560 -27.83 21.94 -18.48
N ASP A 561 -27.87 23.09 -17.80
CA ASP A 561 -27.92 24.41 -18.42
C ASP A 561 -26.70 25.27 -18.05
N ALA A 562 -26.65 26.47 -18.61
CA ALA A 562 -25.54 27.40 -18.38
C ALA A 562 -25.51 27.91 -16.93
N GLU A 563 -26.67 28.11 -16.28
CA GLU A 563 -26.75 28.58 -14.89
C GLU A 563 -26.20 27.56 -13.92
N GLU A 564 -26.53 26.27 -14.12
CA GLU A 564 -25.96 25.14 -13.34
C GLU A 564 -24.44 25.09 -13.49
N THR A 565 -23.95 25.16 -14.74
CA THR A 565 -22.50 25.09 -15.04
C THR A 565 -21.76 26.32 -14.47
N ASP A 566 -22.31 27.52 -14.55
CA ASP A 566 -21.70 28.72 -13.96
C ASP A 566 -21.69 28.65 -12.42
N THR A 567 -22.67 28.00 -11.82
CA THR A 567 -22.70 27.79 -10.37
C THR A 567 -21.61 26.78 -9.96
N TRP A 568 -21.36 25.71 -10.75
CA TRP A 568 -20.24 24.82 -10.53
C TRP A 568 -18.88 25.53 -10.61
N ARG A 569 -18.67 26.40 -11.62
CA ARG A 569 -17.45 27.21 -11.74
C ARG A 569 -17.23 28.11 -10.52
N ARG A 570 -18.28 28.81 -10.06
CA ARG A 570 -18.20 29.66 -8.87
C ARG A 570 -17.90 28.85 -7.61
N ALA A 571 -18.58 27.71 -7.41
CA ALA A 571 -18.36 26.84 -6.26
C ALA A 571 -16.92 26.28 -6.25
N ALA A 572 -16.41 25.81 -7.40
CA ALA A 572 -15.04 25.34 -7.54
C ALA A 572 -14.02 26.46 -7.23
N ALA A 573 -14.24 27.67 -7.74
CA ALA A 573 -13.36 28.81 -7.49
C ALA A 573 -13.32 29.24 -6.02
N ALA A 574 -14.49 29.23 -5.36
CA ALA A 574 -14.67 29.67 -3.98
C ALA A 574 -14.51 28.55 -2.93
N MET A 575 -14.11 27.33 -3.33
CA MET A 575 -14.03 26.18 -2.42
C MET A 575 -13.18 26.48 -1.18
N CYS A 576 -13.69 26.15 -0.01
CA CYS A 576 -13.04 26.35 1.29
C CYS A 576 -11.84 25.39 1.45
N LEU A 577 -10.65 25.92 1.36
CA LEU A 577 -9.37 25.18 1.50
C LEU A 577 -8.42 26.01 2.38
N PRO A 578 -8.66 26.11 3.69
CA PRO A 578 -7.89 26.97 4.57
C PRO A 578 -6.48 26.43 4.82
N VAL A 579 -5.57 27.34 5.15
CA VAL A 579 -4.25 27.05 5.73
C VAL A 579 -4.25 27.68 7.11
N ASP A 580 -3.92 26.90 8.14
CA ASP A 580 -3.74 27.43 9.49
C ASP A 580 -2.56 28.40 9.52
N GLN A 581 -2.78 29.60 10.03
CA GLN A 581 -1.78 30.67 10.00
C GLN A 581 -0.66 30.46 11.02
N THR A 582 -0.90 29.66 12.05
CA THR A 582 0.07 29.41 13.13
C THR A 582 1.01 28.25 12.78
N LEU A 583 0.43 27.13 12.29
CA LEU A 583 1.18 25.92 11.96
C LEU A 583 1.62 25.91 10.49
N GLY A 584 0.99 26.71 9.64
CA GLY A 584 1.24 26.73 8.20
C GLY A 584 0.84 25.44 7.48
N VAL A 585 -0.12 24.69 8.02
CA VAL A 585 -0.61 23.41 7.48
C VAL A 585 -2.08 23.51 7.08
N HIS A 586 -2.54 22.62 6.22
CA HIS A 586 -3.96 22.45 6.00
C HIS A 586 -4.59 21.67 7.17
N PRO A 587 -5.62 22.17 7.84
CA PRO A 587 -6.39 21.36 8.79
C PRO A 587 -7.15 20.27 8.04
N GLN A 588 -7.23 19.06 8.63
CA GLN A 588 -8.01 17.95 8.04
C GLN A 588 -9.51 18.29 7.96
N ASP A 589 -10.03 18.96 8.97
CA ASP A 589 -11.38 19.52 9.05
C ASP A 589 -11.36 20.81 9.89
N ASP A 590 -12.50 21.51 9.95
CA ASP A 590 -12.63 22.79 10.65
C ASP A 590 -12.23 22.74 12.14
N THR A 591 -12.20 21.57 12.76
CA THR A 591 -11.98 21.41 14.22
C THR A 591 -10.74 20.56 14.54
N PHE A 592 -10.11 19.95 13.54
CA PHE A 592 -9.04 18.94 13.78
C PHE A 592 -7.89 19.50 14.62
N LEU A 593 -7.40 20.69 14.29
CA LEU A 593 -6.26 21.31 14.97
C LEU A 593 -6.57 21.80 16.39
N ASP A 594 -7.85 21.97 16.75
CA ASP A 594 -8.29 22.40 18.09
C ASP A 594 -8.39 21.23 19.08
N LYS A 595 -8.30 19.99 18.58
CA LYS A 595 -8.41 18.78 19.41
C LYS A 595 -7.08 18.49 20.13
N PRO A 596 -7.09 17.83 21.31
CA PRO A 596 -5.87 17.36 21.95
C PRO A 596 -5.18 16.28 21.09
N PRO A 597 -3.84 16.21 21.09
CA PRO A 597 -3.10 15.14 20.44
C PRO A 597 -3.43 13.78 21.07
N TRP A 598 -3.43 12.73 20.27
CA TRP A 598 -3.53 11.35 20.75
C TRP A 598 -2.25 10.95 21.48
N ASP A 599 -2.37 10.23 22.59
CA ASP A 599 -1.23 9.68 23.31
C ASP A 599 -0.76 8.37 22.66
N PHE A 600 0.21 8.47 21.76
CA PHE A 600 0.81 7.32 21.07
C PHE A 600 1.72 6.47 21.99
N GLN A 601 2.05 6.97 23.21
CA GLN A 601 2.91 6.28 24.17
C GLN A 601 2.13 5.55 25.26
N ALA A 602 0.82 5.78 25.34
CA ALA A 602 -0.03 5.03 26.25
C ALA A 602 0.10 3.53 25.94
N ALA A 603 0.69 2.79 26.86
CA ALA A 603 0.99 1.38 26.69
C ALA A 603 -0.28 0.57 26.38
N GLY A 604 -0.26 -0.22 25.29
CA GLY A 604 -1.23 -1.27 25.04
C GLY A 604 -2.43 -0.90 24.17
N ALA A 605 -2.39 0.16 23.36
CA ALA A 605 -3.40 0.35 22.33
C ALA A 605 -3.26 -0.74 21.26
N GLU A 606 -4.08 -1.78 21.36
CA GLU A 606 -4.21 -2.79 20.30
C GLU A 606 -4.71 -2.13 19.01
N ARG A 607 -4.26 -2.63 17.87
CA ARG A 607 -4.59 -2.07 16.54
C ARG A 607 -5.39 -3.06 15.70
N PRO A 608 -6.22 -2.58 14.78
CA PRO A 608 -6.56 -1.17 14.51
C PRO A 608 -7.36 -0.52 15.64
N LEU A 609 -7.11 0.77 15.91
CA LEU A 609 -7.72 1.47 17.05
C LEU A 609 -9.26 1.43 17.06
N LEU A 610 -9.90 1.46 15.89
CA LEU A 610 -11.36 1.44 15.77
C LEU A 610 -12.01 0.18 16.36
N LEU A 611 -11.28 -0.93 16.46
CA LEU A 611 -11.80 -2.18 17.05
C LEU A 611 -11.67 -2.21 18.59
N HIS A 612 -10.80 -1.38 19.16
CA HIS A 612 -10.46 -1.43 20.57
C HIS A 612 -10.81 -0.14 21.33
N VAL A 613 -11.01 0.97 20.58
CA VAL A 613 -11.32 2.29 21.14
C VAL A 613 -12.67 2.76 20.63
N HIS A 614 -13.54 3.24 21.53
CA HIS A 614 -14.84 3.76 21.14
C HIS A 614 -14.68 4.94 20.18
N PRO A 615 -15.39 4.98 19.03
CA PRO A 615 -15.24 6.01 17.98
C PRO A 615 -15.28 7.45 18.50
N LEU A 616 -16.17 7.76 19.46
CA LEU A 616 -16.25 9.11 20.07
C LEU A 616 -14.96 9.55 20.78
N THR A 617 -14.14 8.62 21.25
CA THR A 617 -12.84 8.94 21.84
C THR A 617 -11.86 9.35 20.75
N LEU A 618 -11.83 8.60 19.63
CA LEU A 618 -11.00 8.93 18.48
C LEU A 618 -11.41 10.28 17.88
N TYR A 619 -12.71 10.54 17.71
CA TYR A 619 -13.24 11.79 17.12
C TYR A 619 -12.84 13.05 17.90
N ARG A 620 -12.41 12.92 19.15
CA ARG A 620 -11.99 14.04 20.03
C ARG A 620 -10.48 14.29 20.02
N CYS A 621 -9.70 13.53 19.28
CA CYS A 621 -8.23 13.63 19.29
C CYS A 621 -7.68 13.92 17.89
N GLN A 622 -6.46 14.47 17.84
CA GLN A 622 -5.68 14.55 16.62
C GLN A 622 -5.04 13.19 16.34
N VAL A 623 -5.77 12.33 15.67
CA VAL A 623 -5.33 10.99 15.25
C VAL A 623 -6.00 10.63 13.93
N CYS A 624 -5.21 10.13 12.98
CA CYS A 624 -5.69 9.68 11.67
C CYS A 624 -5.44 8.19 11.49
N LYS A 625 -6.43 7.47 10.96
CA LYS A 625 -6.27 6.12 10.42
C LYS A 625 -5.38 6.18 9.17
N GLN A 626 -5.67 7.13 8.30
CA GLN A 626 -4.96 7.52 7.08
C GLN A 626 -5.20 9.01 6.84
N ALA A 627 -4.15 9.78 6.55
CA ALA A 627 -4.27 11.23 6.48
C ALA A 627 -4.96 11.69 5.18
N SER A 628 -6.15 12.27 5.32
CA SER A 628 -6.93 12.85 4.21
C SER A 628 -6.12 13.91 3.43
N VAL A 629 -5.37 14.76 4.11
CA VAL A 629 -4.55 15.83 3.50
C VAL A 629 -3.42 15.24 2.64
N VAL A 630 -2.73 14.21 3.13
CA VAL A 630 -1.64 13.53 2.39
C VAL A 630 -2.18 12.87 1.12
N LEU A 631 -3.32 12.17 1.22
CA LEU A 631 -3.97 11.57 0.06
C LEU A 631 -4.41 12.63 -0.96
N ALA A 632 -4.97 13.74 -0.53
CA ALA A 632 -5.37 14.85 -1.41
C ALA A 632 -4.19 15.40 -2.22
N HIS A 633 -3.02 15.59 -1.57
CA HIS A 633 -1.79 16.01 -2.25
C HIS A 633 -1.27 15.00 -3.28
N THR A 634 -1.49 13.72 -3.02
CA THR A 634 -1.11 12.63 -3.92
C THR A 634 -1.95 12.64 -5.21
N LEU A 635 -3.26 12.83 -5.09
CA LEU A 635 -4.20 12.72 -6.22
C LEU A 635 -4.38 14.02 -7.00
N THR A 636 -4.11 15.19 -6.38
CA THR A 636 -4.34 16.49 -7.02
C THR A 636 -3.02 17.24 -7.22
N ALA A 637 -2.90 17.97 -8.32
CA ALA A 637 -1.74 18.79 -8.56
C ALA A 637 -1.68 19.95 -7.55
N SER A 638 -0.61 20.02 -6.78
CA SER A 638 -0.18 21.17 -5.99
C SER A 638 1.30 21.37 -6.21
N GLU A 639 1.72 22.62 -6.45
CA GLU A 639 3.13 22.93 -6.71
C GLU A 639 3.83 23.54 -5.49
N ASP A 640 3.09 23.86 -4.42
CA ASP A 640 3.67 24.39 -3.17
C ASP A 640 4.34 23.27 -2.37
N LEU A 641 5.63 23.08 -2.63
CA LEU A 641 6.45 22.08 -1.98
C LEU A 641 6.66 22.36 -0.49
N ALA A 642 6.72 23.63 -0.09
CA ALA A 642 6.91 24.00 1.31
C ALA A 642 5.67 23.65 2.13
N LEU A 643 4.49 23.88 1.58
CA LEU A 643 3.23 23.50 2.20
C LEU A 643 3.07 21.98 2.25
N LYS A 644 3.37 21.26 1.15
CA LYS A 644 3.40 19.79 1.14
C LYS A 644 4.33 19.21 2.21
N GLN A 645 5.50 19.81 2.41
CA GLN A 645 6.45 19.39 3.45
C GLN A 645 5.87 19.58 4.85
N ARG A 646 5.28 20.76 5.14
CA ARG A 646 4.67 21.02 6.45
C ARG A 646 3.49 20.10 6.73
N ASP A 647 2.63 19.88 5.74
CA ASP A 647 1.51 18.94 5.84
C ASP A 647 2.02 17.50 6.07
N PHE A 648 3.03 17.06 5.32
CA PHE A 648 3.65 15.75 5.52
C PHE A 648 4.20 15.59 6.94
N ASP A 649 5.02 16.54 7.40
CA ASP A 649 5.66 16.49 8.73
C ASP A 649 4.63 16.51 9.86
N TYR A 650 3.51 17.21 9.68
CA TYR A 650 2.44 17.24 10.66
C TYR A 650 1.65 15.93 10.69
N TYR A 651 1.15 15.50 9.53
CA TYR A 651 0.27 14.34 9.44
C TYR A 651 1.00 13.01 9.66
N GLU A 652 2.28 12.90 9.35
CA GLU A 652 3.09 11.72 9.68
C GLU A 652 3.09 11.42 11.19
N ARG A 653 3.09 12.46 12.03
CA ARG A 653 3.11 12.30 13.50
C ARG A 653 1.76 11.89 14.10
N VAL A 654 0.67 12.22 13.43
CA VAL A 654 -0.68 11.95 13.96
C VAL A 654 -1.38 10.79 13.23
N THR A 655 -0.72 10.11 12.29
CA THR A 655 -1.27 8.98 11.55
C THR A 655 -0.77 7.67 12.12
N VAL A 656 -1.70 6.76 12.45
CA VAL A 656 -1.40 5.43 12.97
C VAL A 656 -1.15 4.37 11.88
N HIS A 657 -1.49 4.67 10.62
CA HIS A 657 -1.39 3.75 9.48
C HIS A 657 -2.19 2.45 9.67
N ASP A 658 -3.34 2.51 10.32
CA ASP A 658 -4.25 1.36 10.52
C ASP A 658 -5.02 0.99 9.22
N SER A 659 -4.53 1.45 8.08
CA SER A 659 -5.12 1.23 6.76
C SER A 659 -4.05 0.86 5.75
N SER A 660 -4.31 -0.18 4.96
CA SER A 660 -3.46 -0.57 3.83
C SER A 660 -3.36 0.48 2.71
N LEU A 661 -4.21 1.53 2.75
CA LEU A 661 -4.20 2.65 1.80
C LEU A 661 -3.17 3.72 2.16
N SER A 662 -2.73 3.76 3.43
CA SER A 662 -1.98 4.89 3.98
C SER A 662 -0.55 4.97 3.44
N ALA A 663 0.22 3.89 3.51
CA ALA A 663 1.65 3.88 3.22
C ALA A 663 1.97 4.32 1.79
N SER A 664 1.17 3.93 0.79
CA SER A 664 1.38 4.34 -0.62
C SER A 664 1.28 5.85 -0.82
N SER A 665 0.31 6.50 -0.18
CA SER A 665 0.13 7.97 -0.26
C SER A 665 1.28 8.70 0.40
N PHE A 666 1.75 8.23 1.56
CA PHE A 666 2.93 8.77 2.23
C PHE A 666 4.21 8.56 1.42
N SER A 667 4.39 7.39 0.77
CA SER A 667 5.52 7.13 -0.13
C SER A 667 5.57 8.13 -1.29
N ILE A 668 4.44 8.36 -1.96
CA ILE A 668 4.35 9.28 -3.11
C ILE A 668 4.65 10.72 -2.67
N LEU A 669 4.05 11.17 -1.56
CA LEU A 669 4.27 12.53 -1.08
C LEU A 669 5.70 12.72 -0.57
N ALA A 670 6.27 11.73 0.14
CA ALA A 670 7.67 11.75 0.58
C ALA A 670 8.65 11.88 -0.61
N ALA A 671 8.42 11.14 -1.71
CA ALA A 671 9.21 11.27 -2.94
C ALA A 671 9.05 12.67 -3.57
N ASP A 672 7.83 13.23 -3.58
CA ASP A 672 7.58 14.59 -4.10
C ASP A 672 8.36 15.67 -3.37
N ILE A 673 8.49 15.55 -2.05
CA ILE A 673 9.18 16.54 -1.19
C ILE A 673 10.67 16.23 -0.99
N GLY A 674 11.18 15.11 -1.53
CA GLY A 674 12.60 14.73 -1.48
C GLY A 674 13.02 13.93 -0.25
N GLU A 675 12.07 13.42 0.55
CA GLU A 675 12.31 12.53 1.71
C GLU A 675 12.42 11.07 1.24
N MET A 676 13.50 10.77 0.47
CA MET A 676 13.62 9.50 -0.25
C MET A 676 13.73 8.27 0.67
N ASP A 677 14.33 8.39 1.86
CA ASP A 677 14.43 7.28 2.81
C ASP A 677 13.05 6.88 3.35
N LYS A 678 12.20 7.89 3.65
CA LYS A 678 10.80 7.66 4.04
C LYS A 678 9.99 7.13 2.87
N ALA A 679 10.19 7.67 1.66
CA ALA A 679 9.54 7.17 0.46
C ALA A 679 9.84 5.68 0.24
N ALA A 680 11.09 5.26 0.47
CA ALA A 680 11.52 3.86 0.36
C ALA A 680 10.89 2.98 1.44
N ALA A 681 10.87 3.43 2.70
CA ALA A 681 10.25 2.68 3.80
C ALA A 681 8.75 2.45 3.56
N TYR A 682 8.01 3.50 3.19
CA TYR A 682 6.58 3.38 2.89
C TYR A 682 6.29 2.60 1.59
N LEU A 683 7.19 2.65 0.58
CA LEU A 683 7.08 1.79 -0.60
C LEU A 683 7.22 0.32 -0.21
N HIS A 684 8.18 -0.01 0.65
CA HIS A 684 8.36 -1.37 1.17
C HIS A 684 7.11 -1.84 1.92
N ASP A 685 6.61 -1.05 2.89
CA ASP A 685 5.41 -1.41 3.66
C ASP A 685 4.22 -1.68 2.74
N THR A 686 4.00 -0.84 1.71
CA THR A 686 2.92 -1.04 0.75
C THR A 686 3.13 -2.28 -0.13
N ALA A 687 4.36 -2.52 -0.60
CA ALA A 687 4.66 -3.63 -1.51
C ALA A 687 4.55 -5.00 -0.82
N PHE A 688 4.82 -5.07 0.48
CA PHE A 688 4.87 -6.30 1.25
C PHE A 688 3.66 -6.50 2.19
N VAL A 689 2.63 -5.65 2.12
CA VAL A 689 1.47 -5.70 3.01
C VAL A 689 0.82 -7.08 3.09
N ASP A 690 0.66 -7.76 1.96
CA ASP A 690 0.07 -9.10 1.90
C ASP A 690 1.13 -10.21 2.01
N LEU A 691 2.31 -10.01 1.42
CA LEU A 691 3.38 -11.01 1.45
C LEU A 691 3.88 -11.29 2.86
N ASP A 692 3.99 -10.25 3.70
CA ASP A 692 4.42 -10.33 5.10
C ASP A 692 3.24 -10.25 6.10
N ASP A 693 2.00 -10.22 5.62
CA ASP A 693 0.76 -10.11 6.42
C ASP A 693 0.81 -8.99 7.46
N LEU A 694 1.28 -7.80 7.04
CA LEU A 694 1.57 -6.67 7.95
C LEU A 694 0.36 -6.21 8.78
N HIS A 695 -0.87 -6.45 8.31
CA HIS A 695 -2.11 -6.12 9.02
C HIS A 695 -2.80 -7.34 9.67
N GLY A 696 -2.21 -8.54 9.58
CA GLY A 696 -2.76 -9.76 10.17
C GLY A 696 -4.14 -10.15 9.65
N ASN A 697 -4.46 -9.83 8.39
CA ASN A 697 -5.78 -10.07 7.79
C ASN A 697 -5.74 -10.45 6.29
N THR A 698 -4.59 -10.89 5.80
CA THR A 698 -4.44 -11.40 4.44
C THR A 698 -5.13 -12.75 4.25
N ASP A 699 -5.40 -13.45 5.33
CA ASP A 699 -6.23 -14.66 5.35
C ASP A 699 -7.67 -14.40 4.87
N HIS A 700 -8.17 -13.17 4.97
CA HIS A 700 -9.46 -12.73 4.42
C HIS A 700 -9.40 -12.31 2.94
N GLY A 701 -8.24 -12.41 2.28
CA GLY A 701 -7.97 -12.01 0.90
C GLY A 701 -6.94 -10.89 0.76
N LEU A 702 -6.49 -10.62 -0.46
CA LEU A 702 -5.43 -9.67 -0.80
C LEU A 702 -5.95 -8.22 -0.87
N HIS A 703 -5.11 -7.26 -0.49
CA HIS A 703 -5.46 -5.83 -0.49
C HIS A 703 -5.24 -5.20 -1.89
N MET A 704 -6.31 -5.04 -2.66
CA MET A 704 -6.22 -4.54 -4.05
C MET A 704 -5.73 -3.09 -4.13
N ALA A 705 -6.11 -2.26 -3.17
CA ALA A 705 -5.62 -0.88 -3.11
C ALA A 705 -4.13 -0.79 -2.77
N ALA A 706 -3.60 -1.63 -1.87
CA ALA A 706 -2.17 -1.69 -1.60
C ALA A 706 -1.39 -2.26 -2.79
N ALA A 707 -1.93 -3.28 -3.45
CA ALA A 707 -1.34 -3.82 -4.68
C ALA A 707 -1.20 -2.73 -5.77
N ALA A 708 -2.25 -1.95 -6.01
CA ALA A 708 -2.21 -0.79 -6.90
C ALA A 708 -1.31 0.32 -6.37
N GLY A 709 -1.41 0.63 -5.06
CA GLY A 709 -0.63 1.66 -4.37
C GLY A 709 0.87 1.44 -4.44
N SER A 710 1.33 0.19 -4.41
CA SER A 710 2.75 -0.16 -4.56
C SER A 710 3.29 0.23 -5.94
N TRP A 711 2.52 -0.01 -7.01
CA TRP A 711 2.84 0.47 -8.35
C TRP A 711 2.84 2.01 -8.41
N MET A 712 1.81 2.66 -7.82
CA MET A 712 1.72 4.12 -7.76
C MET A 712 2.91 4.71 -6.99
N ALA A 713 3.32 4.13 -5.87
CA ALA A 713 4.46 4.60 -5.09
C ALA A 713 5.76 4.60 -5.91
N LEU A 714 6.00 3.56 -6.72
CA LEU A 714 7.14 3.56 -7.63
C LEU A 714 6.94 4.53 -8.79
N VAL A 715 5.82 4.46 -9.51
CA VAL A 715 5.65 5.18 -10.79
C VAL A 715 5.25 6.64 -10.59
N TRP A 716 4.33 6.93 -9.66
CA TRP A 716 3.96 8.32 -9.33
C TRP A 716 4.94 8.98 -8.36
N GLY A 717 5.40 8.23 -7.34
CA GLY A 717 6.39 8.72 -6.40
C GLY A 717 7.77 8.88 -7.05
N TRP A 718 8.45 7.77 -7.29
CA TRP A 718 9.83 7.77 -7.77
C TRP A 718 9.96 8.13 -9.25
N GLY A 719 9.04 7.62 -10.10
CA GLY A 719 8.96 8.00 -11.52
C GLY A 719 8.44 9.41 -11.76
N GLY A 720 7.83 10.02 -10.74
CA GLY A 720 7.23 11.35 -10.82
C GLY A 720 6.15 11.47 -11.89
N PHE A 721 5.53 10.35 -12.29
CA PHE A 721 4.50 10.33 -13.31
C PHE A 721 3.22 11.01 -12.81
N ARG A 722 2.67 11.91 -13.63
CA ARG A 722 1.44 12.66 -13.34
C ARG A 722 0.51 12.62 -14.55
N PRO A 723 -0.56 11.77 -14.52
CA PRO A 723 -1.47 11.57 -15.64
C PRO A 723 -2.65 12.56 -15.67
N GLN A 724 -2.72 13.54 -14.78
CA GLN A 724 -3.89 14.42 -14.63
C GLN A 724 -4.05 15.44 -15.77
N GLY A 725 -2.98 15.70 -16.53
CA GLY A 725 -2.95 16.67 -17.64
C GLY A 725 -3.12 16.02 -19.02
N GLU A 726 -3.25 16.87 -20.06
CA GLU A 726 -3.25 16.43 -21.46
C GLU A 726 -1.90 15.83 -21.91
N THR A 727 -0.81 16.37 -21.38
CA THR A 727 0.55 15.89 -21.61
C THR A 727 1.00 15.14 -20.36
N PRO A 728 1.46 13.88 -20.49
CA PRO A 728 1.97 13.14 -19.35
C PRO A 728 3.27 13.77 -18.84
N ARG A 729 3.34 14.03 -17.54
CA ARG A 729 4.49 14.63 -16.88
C ARG A 729 5.30 13.57 -16.15
N PHE A 730 6.62 13.70 -16.16
CA PHE A 730 7.56 12.84 -15.48
C PHE A 730 8.60 13.67 -14.73
N ARG A 731 8.93 13.26 -13.53
CA ARG A 731 10.04 13.80 -12.75
C ARG A 731 10.73 12.66 -11.98
N PRO A 732 11.40 11.75 -12.70
CA PRO A 732 12.02 10.60 -12.07
C PRO A 732 13.14 11.00 -11.11
N VAL A 733 13.16 10.36 -9.95
CA VAL A 733 14.20 10.52 -8.94
C VAL A 733 14.91 9.19 -8.73
N ARG A 734 16.16 9.24 -8.29
CA ARG A 734 16.99 8.08 -7.97
C ARG A 734 17.36 8.11 -6.49
N SER A 735 17.41 6.95 -5.85
CA SER A 735 17.91 6.82 -4.48
C SER A 735 18.72 5.52 -4.33
N ASP A 736 19.41 5.38 -3.20
CA ASP A 736 20.17 4.17 -2.89
C ASP A 736 19.27 2.94 -2.70
N ALA A 737 18.01 3.13 -2.33
CA ALA A 737 17.04 2.04 -2.15
C ALA A 737 16.57 1.44 -3.49
N ALA A 738 16.61 2.16 -4.60
CA ALA A 738 16.45 1.65 -5.95
C ALA A 738 17.30 2.50 -6.94
N PRO A 739 18.57 2.20 -7.07
CA PRO A 739 19.49 2.96 -7.91
C PRO A 739 19.15 2.85 -9.38
N ARG A 740 18.57 1.72 -9.81
CA ARG A 740 18.08 1.48 -11.18
C ARG A 740 16.68 0.89 -11.13
N TYR A 741 15.78 1.46 -11.93
CA TYR A 741 14.44 0.91 -12.13
C TYR A 741 13.90 1.29 -13.50
N ALA A 742 12.95 0.51 -13.99
CA ALA A 742 12.19 0.83 -15.20
C ALA A 742 10.73 0.43 -15.04
N PHE A 743 9.86 1.16 -15.74
CA PHE A 743 8.43 0.87 -15.80
C PHE A 743 7.88 1.19 -17.19
N ARG A 744 6.71 0.65 -17.47
CA ARG A 744 6.01 0.86 -18.73
C ARG A 744 4.64 1.47 -18.46
N VAL A 745 4.21 2.37 -19.39
CA VAL A 745 2.88 2.98 -19.37
C VAL A 745 2.29 3.06 -20.78
N LEU A 746 0.99 2.90 -20.86
CA LEU A 746 0.19 3.16 -22.04
C LEU A 746 -0.34 4.60 -21.98
N TRP A 747 -0.21 5.36 -23.07
CA TRP A 747 -0.76 6.70 -23.17
C TRP A 747 -1.34 6.95 -24.55
N ARG A 748 -2.66 7.03 -24.63
CA ARG A 748 -3.39 7.23 -25.91
C ARG A 748 -2.92 6.29 -26.99
N GLY A 749 -2.84 4.98 -26.71
CA GLY A 749 -2.40 3.93 -27.63
C GLY A 749 -0.89 3.87 -27.88
N ARG A 750 -0.08 4.66 -27.19
CA ARG A 750 1.38 4.66 -27.28
C ARG A 750 1.97 3.88 -26.12
N ARG A 751 2.95 3.01 -26.41
CA ARG A 751 3.66 2.22 -25.39
C ARG A 751 4.98 2.89 -25.07
N LEU A 752 5.08 3.44 -23.86
CA LEU A 752 6.26 4.14 -23.37
C LEU A 752 6.95 3.31 -22.27
N ARG A 753 8.26 3.13 -22.39
CA ARG A 753 9.14 2.66 -21.31
C ARG A 753 9.97 3.82 -20.80
N VAL A 754 10.02 3.91 -19.47
CA VAL A 754 10.86 4.87 -18.73
C VAL A 754 11.88 4.06 -17.94
N GLN A 755 13.16 4.29 -18.18
CA GLN A 755 14.27 3.65 -17.48
C GLN A 755 15.10 4.72 -16.77
N VAL A 756 15.42 4.48 -15.50
CA VAL A 756 16.20 5.40 -14.65
C VAL A 756 17.44 4.66 -14.16
N ASP A 757 18.60 5.22 -14.40
CA ASP A 757 19.88 4.70 -13.94
C ASP A 757 20.92 5.83 -13.70
N ALA A 758 22.20 5.47 -13.51
CA ALA A 758 23.26 6.44 -13.26
C ALA A 758 23.54 7.37 -14.44
N THR A 759 23.14 6.98 -15.67
CA THR A 759 23.38 7.79 -16.89
C THR A 759 22.29 8.82 -17.13
N GLY A 760 21.11 8.65 -16.52
CA GLY A 760 19.97 9.56 -16.68
C GLY A 760 18.65 8.82 -16.75
N VAL A 761 17.69 9.45 -17.43
CA VAL A 761 16.35 8.93 -17.69
C VAL A 761 16.20 8.62 -19.18
N LEU A 762 16.10 7.37 -19.53
CA LEU A 762 15.92 6.91 -20.92
C LEU A 762 14.45 6.66 -21.22
N TYR A 763 13.89 7.44 -22.12
CA TYR A 763 12.53 7.27 -22.65
C TYR A 763 12.58 6.48 -23.95
N THR A 764 11.91 5.35 -23.99
CA THR A 764 11.80 4.50 -25.20
C THR A 764 10.33 4.37 -25.60
N LEU A 765 9.98 4.94 -26.75
CA LEU A 765 8.65 4.74 -27.34
C LEU A 765 8.64 3.39 -28.08
N LEU A 766 8.05 2.37 -27.44
CA LEU A 766 8.03 0.99 -27.94
C LEU A 766 7.04 0.79 -29.09
N GLY A 767 6.09 1.71 -29.27
CA GLY A 767 5.10 1.66 -30.35
C GLY A 767 4.09 2.79 -30.28
N GLY A 768 3.44 3.06 -31.40
CA GLY A 768 2.45 4.14 -31.57
C GLY A 768 3.01 5.35 -32.30
N ALA A 769 2.18 6.38 -32.48
CA ALA A 769 2.56 7.67 -33.07
C ALA A 769 3.51 8.44 -32.10
N PRO A 770 4.24 9.46 -32.58
CA PRO A 770 5.06 10.31 -31.73
C PRO A 770 4.31 10.81 -30.49
N LEU A 771 5.02 10.90 -29.36
CA LEU A 771 4.45 11.29 -28.07
C LEU A 771 5.24 12.50 -27.51
N ILE A 772 4.50 13.53 -27.13
CA ILE A 772 5.07 14.64 -26.39
C ILE A 772 4.90 14.36 -24.90
N ILE A 773 5.98 14.51 -24.15
CA ILE A 773 5.98 14.43 -22.69
C ILE A 773 6.57 15.69 -22.08
N ASP A 774 6.27 15.92 -20.80
CA ASP A 774 6.94 16.91 -19.95
C ASP A 774 7.90 16.18 -19.01
N HIS A 775 9.19 16.45 -19.13
CA HIS A 775 10.23 15.94 -18.24
C HIS A 775 10.74 17.09 -17.37
N ASP A 776 10.23 17.22 -16.14
CA ASP A 776 10.58 18.27 -15.18
C ASP A 776 10.57 19.70 -15.79
N GLY A 777 9.50 20.01 -16.55
CA GLY A 777 9.34 21.27 -17.28
C GLY A 777 9.99 21.31 -18.67
N LEU A 778 10.78 20.31 -19.05
CA LEU A 778 11.34 20.16 -20.37
C LEU A 778 10.39 19.38 -21.30
N ARG A 779 9.91 20.00 -22.35
CA ARG A 779 9.07 19.36 -23.37
C ARG A 779 9.93 18.49 -24.31
N LEU A 780 9.67 17.19 -24.33
CA LEU A 780 10.36 16.21 -25.18
C LEU A 780 9.37 15.58 -26.16
N GLU A 781 9.77 15.44 -27.41
CA GLU A 781 9.07 14.68 -28.42
C GLU A 781 9.74 13.31 -28.58
N LEU A 782 8.99 12.24 -28.31
CA LEU A 782 9.46 10.87 -28.39
C LEU A 782 9.00 10.21 -29.69
N THR A 783 9.89 9.48 -30.33
CA THR A 783 9.58 8.71 -31.54
C THR A 783 10.04 7.26 -31.39
N THR A 784 9.50 6.36 -32.21
CA THR A 784 9.92 4.95 -32.24
C THR A 784 11.28 4.74 -32.94
N MET A 785 11.87 5.79 -33.53
CA MET A 785 13.13 5.70 -34.29
C MET A 785 14.36 5.58 -33.39
N ALA A 786 14.35 6.25 -32.24
CA ALA A 786 15.43 6.21 -31.25
C ALA A 786 14.94 6.55 -29.84
N PRO A 787 15.51 5.94 -28.81
CA PRO A 787 15.30 6.37 -27.44
C PRO A 787 15.79 7.79 -27.18
N THR A 788 15.16 8.49 -26.23
CA THR A 788 15.53 9.85 -25.84
C THR A 788 16.10 9.81 -24.42
N LEU A 789 17.36 10.22 -24.26
CA LEU A 789 18.00 10.36 -22.96
C LEU A 789 17.80 11.77 -22.41
N ALA A 790 17.29 11.88 -21.18
CA ALA A 790 17.15 13.11 -20.43
C ALA A 790 18.01 13.07 -19.15
N PRO A 791 18.46 14.20 -18.59
CA PRO A 791 19.18 14.20 -17.31
C PRO A 791 18.24 13.78 -16.17
N THR A 792 18.78 13.10 -15.15
CA THR A 792 18.00 12.88 -13.92
C THR A 792 17.73 14.24 -13.27
N PRO A 793 16.47 14.59 -12.95
CA PRO A 793 16.17 15.83 -12.25
C PRO A 793 16.95 15.95 -10.94
N ALA A 794 17.38 17.16 -10.61
CA ALA A 794 18.06 17.40 -9.33
C ALA A 794 17.15 16.97 -8.16
N PRO A 795 17.71 16.31 -7.12
CA PRO A 795 16.94 16.02 -5.92
C PRO A 795 16.31 17.31 -5.39
N ARG A 796 15.02 17.26 -5.06
CA ARG A 796 14.39 18.37 -4.33
C ARG A 796 15.01 18.40 -2.95
N PRO A 797 15.62 19.50 -2.50
CA PRO A 797 16.03 19.62 -1.12
C PRO A 797 14.74 19.55 -0.28
N ALA A 798 14.75 18.76 0.79
CA ALA A 798 13.65 18.81 1.73
C ALA A 798 13.51 20.25 2.26
N HIS A 799 12.43 20.91 1.90
CA HIS A 799 12.14 22.29 2.28
C HIS A 799 11.60 22.33 3.71
N ARG A 800 12.41 21.97 4.69
CA ARG A 800 12.09 22.19 6.09
C ARG A 800 12.56 23.60 6.46
N GLU A 801 11.64 24.56 6.38
CA GLU A 801 11.84 25.84 7.05
C GLU A 801 12.04 25.59 8.55
N ALA A 802 12.95 26.36 9.17
CA ALA A 802 13.13 26.32 10.60
C ALA A 802 11.79 26.60 11.30
N LEU A 803 11.36 25.69 12.18
CA LEU A 803 10.24 25.96 13.06
C LEU A 803 10.69 26.96 14.10
N VAL A 804 10.39 28.24 13.93
CA VAL A 804 10.76 29.33 14.85
C VAL A 804 9.62 29.54 15.84
N ARG A 805 9.82 29.17 17.08
CA ARG A 805 8.87 29.36 18.20
C ARG A 805 9.06 30.72 18.90
N ARG A 806 10.26 31.26 18.81
CA ARG A 806 10.61 32.57 19.34
C ARG A 806 11.57 33.26 18.35
N GLU A 807 11.34 34.52 18.04
CA GLU A 807 12.24 35.28 17.18
C GLU A 807 13.64 35.42 17.83
N PRO A 808 14.72 35.32 17.02
CA PRO A 808 16.09 35.46 17.54
C PRO A 808 16.36 36.88 18.02
N PRO A 809 17.17 37.05 19.08
CA PRO A 809 17.61 38.36 19.50
C PRO A 809 18.57 38.97 18.43
N THR A 810 18.53 40.25 18.27
CA THR A 810 19.44 40.99 17.39
C THR A 810 20.30 41.97 18.16
N PRO A 811 21.66 42.01 17.92
CA PRO A 811 22.40 41.17 16.97
C PRO A 811 22.82 39.80 17.56
N ILE A 812 22.86 38.75 16.70
CA ILE A 812 23.60 37.50 16.97
C ILE A 812 25.07 37.71 16.51
N LEU A 813 26.04 37.41 17.40
CA LEU A 813 27.46 37.62 17.18
C LEU A 813 28.29 36.33 17.23
N ALA A 814 27.73 35.22 17.78
CA ALA A 814 28.46 33.97 17.88
C ALA A 814 27.49 32.76 17.77
N ALA A 815 28.02 31.63 17.27
CA ALA A 815 27.33 30.33 17.27
C ALA A 815 28.08 29.31 18.12
N LEU A 816 27.35 28.65 19.01
CA LEU A 816 27.81 27.59 19.89
C LEU A 816 27.30 26.27 19.34
N ILE A 817 28.19 25.39 18.91
CA ILE A 817 27.82 24.25 18.05
C ILE A 817 28.20 22.96 18.75
N ASP A 818 27.20 22.06 18.95
CA ASP A 818 27.50 20.71 19.38
C ASP A 818 28.12 19.90 18.25
N LEU A 819 28.67 18.72 18.55
CA LEU A 819 29.35 17.85 17.60
C LEU A 819 28.48 16.66 17.21
N ASP A 820 28.12 15.86 18.22
CA ASP A 820 27.46 14.57 18.02
C ASP A 820 25.99 14.79 17.67
N GLY A 821 25.52 14.26 16.54
CA GLY A 821 24.16 14.49 16.05
C GLY A 821 23.93 15.85 15.34
N VAL A 822 24.89 16.79 15.44
CA VAL A 822 24.84 18.09 14.75
C VAL A 822 25.79 18.15 13.55
N LEU A 823 27.05 17.79 13.73
CA LEU A 823 28.06 17.81 12.67
C LEU A 823 28.36 16.45 12.07
N THR A 824 28.24 15.39 12.87
CA THR A 824 28.53 14.00 12.47
C THR A 824 27.70 13.01 13.26
N ASP A 825 27.49 11.82 12.71
CA ASP A 825 26.80 10.74 13.40
C ASP A 825 27.78 9.84 14.15
N THR A 826 27.85 10.02 15.45
CA THR A 826 28.59 9.12 16.36
C THR A 826 27.66 8.25 17.21
N ALA A 827 26.34 8.34 17.00
CA ALA A 827 25.34 7.66 17.84
C ALA A 827 25.54 6.14 17.82
N GLN A 828 25.79 5.56 16.64
CA GLN A 828 26.04 4.14 16.50
C GLN A 828 27.33 3.69 17.19
N ALA A 829 28.40 4.48 17.09
CA ALA A 829 29.67 4.18 17.78
C ALA A 829 29.49 4.29 19.32
N HIS A 830 28.71 5.26 19.78
CA HIS A 830 28.38 5.38 21.20
C HIS A 830 27.53 4.21 21.68
N TYR A 831 26.50 3.81 20.91
CA TYR A 831 25.66 2.66 21.23
C TYR A 831 26.46 1.39 21.34
N GLN A 832 27.27 1.06 20.34
CA GLN A 832 28.09 -0.17 20.33
C GLN A 832 29.09 -0.18 21.49
N ALA A 833 29.73 0.95 21.78
CA ALA A 833 30.67 1.05 22.89
C ALA A 833 29.98 0.90 24.26
N TRP A 834 28.77 1.46 24.47
CA TRP A 834 27.99 1.26 25.68
C TRP A 834 27.39 -0.15 25.76
N LYS A 835 26.95 -0.72 24.64
CA LYS A 835 26.41 -2.09 24.56
C LYS A 835 27.45 -3.12 25.00
N ALA A 836 28.70 -2.95 24.57
CA ALA A 836 29.81 -3.82 25.01
C ALA A 836 30.04 -3.78 26.54
N ILE A 837 29.87 -2.61 27.16
CA ILE A 837 29.96 -2.48 28.62
C ILE A 837 28.74 -3.06 29.30
N ALA A 838 27.54 -2.81 28.77
CA ALA A 838 26.28 -3.33 29.29
C ALA A 838 26.27 -4.87 29.29
N ASP A 839 26.67 -5.49 28.20
CA ASP A 839 26.80 -6.94 28.10
C ASP A 839 27.80 -7.52 29.12
N GLN A 840 28.92 -6.82 29.32
CA GLN A 840 29.92 -7.22 30.29
C GLN A 840 29.39 -7.21 31.74
N ILE A 841 28.52 -6.25 32.09
CA ILE A 841 27.98 -6.11 33.45
C ILE A 841 26.60 -6.75 33.59
N GLY A 842 26.05 -7.36 32.54
CA GLY A 842 24.73 -7.99 32.50
C GLY A 842 23.57 -7.01 32.65
N ALA A 843 23.76 -5.73 32.26
CA ALA A 843 22.71 -4.72 32.27
C ALA A 843 21.88 -4.77 30.98
N PRO A 844 20.54 -4.73 31.03
CA PRO A 844 19.73 -4.62 29.81
C PRO A 844 19.99 -3.26 29.15
N PHE A 845 20.34 -3.27 27.86
CA PHE A 845 20.69 -2.08 27.10
C PHE A 845 20.30 -2.24 25.62
N ASP A 846 19.38 -1.43 25.20
CA ASP A 846 18.87 -1.34 23.83
C ASP A 846 18.99 0.11 23.30
N GLU A 847 18.53 0.34 22.09
CA GLU A 847 18.58 1.67 21.48
C GLU A 847 17.77 2.71 22.28
N GLN A 848 16.63 2.33 22.86
CA GLN A 848 15.81 3.21 23.68
C GLN A 848 16.55 3.59 25.00
N ALA A 849 17.25 2.65 25.61
CA ALA A 849 18.09 2.91 26.76
C ALA A 849 19.26 3.85 26.42
N ASN A 850 19.78 3.77 25.20
CA ASN A 850 20.84 4.64 24.70
C ASN A 850 20.38 6.10 24.49
N GLU A 851 19.12 6.32 24.10
CA GLU A 851 18.56 7.69 23.96
C GLU A 851 18.70 8.49 25.29
N ALA A 852 18.49 7.85 26.43
CA ALA A 852 18.66 8.49 27.74
C ALA A 852 20.11 8.86 28.08
N LEU A 853 21.10 8.40 27.33
CA LEU A 853 22.52 8.69 27.49
C LEU A 853 23.03 9.77 26.54
N LYS A 854 22.24 10.21 25.55
CA LYS A 854 22.63 11.23 24.58
C LYS A 854 22.86 12.58 25.27
N GLY A 855 23.96 13.23 24.93
CA GLY A 855 24.35 14.52 25.50
C GLY A 855 24.80 14.47 26.97
N VAL A 856 24.81 13.31 27.62
CA VAL A 856 25.23 13.13 29.03
C VAL A 856 26.70 12.74 29.11
N ASP A 857 27.42 13.25 30.10
CA ASP A 857 28.84 12.91 30.27
C ASP A 857 29.03 11.40 30.58
N ARG A 858 30.24 10.89 30.26
CA ARG A 858 30.59 9.47 30.35
C ARG A 858 30.35 8.86 31.73
N MET A 859 30.68 9.58 32.81
CA MET A 859 30.55 9.01 34.16
C MET A 859 29.09 8.99 34.58
N ALA A 860 28.31 10.01 34.26
CA ALA A 860 26.89 10.05 34.53
C ALA A 860 26.15 8.97 33.68
N SER A 861 26.52 8.76 32.45
CA SER A 861 26.01 7.69 31.60
C SER A 861 26.29 6.30 32.18
N LEU A 862 27.51 6.09 32.68
CA LEU A 862 27.85 4.84 33.37
C LEU A 862 27.05 4.61 34.65
N GLU A 863 26.75 5.65 35.43
CA GLU A 863 25.90 5.52 36.64
C GLU A 863 24.46 5.13 36.27
N ILE A 864 23.92 5.68 35.19
CA ILE A 864 22.60 5.29 34.67
C ILE A 864 22.60 3.79 34.31
N LEU A 865 23.66 3.33 33.63
CA LEU A 865 23.79 1.93 33.21
C LEU A 865 23.96 0.98 34.42
N LEU A 866 24.79 1.36 35.40
CA LEU A 866 25.03 0.58 36.62
C LEU A 866 23.78 0.38 37.49
N ARG A 867 22.83 1.33 37.47
CA ARG A 867 21.53 1.20 38.16
C ARG A 867 20.65 0.11 37.55
N ARG A 868 20.91 -0.28 36.31
CA ARG A 868 20.18 -1.33 35.59
C ARG A 868 20.87 -2.70 35.69
N ALA A 869 22.07 -2.77 36.24
CA ALA A 869 22.81 -4.01 36.40
C ALA A 869 22.20 -4.91 37.48
N PRO A 870 22.06 -6.24 37.25
CA PRO A 870 21.38 -7.15 38.17
C PRO A 870 22.14 -7.46 39.47
N ALA A 871 23.44 -7.15 39.58
CA ALA A 871 24.29 -7.42 40.74
C ALA A 871 25.35 -6.34 40.91
N ALA A 872 25.94 -6.26 42.11
CA ALA A 872 27.07 -5.38 42.37
C ALA A 872 28.25 -5.69 41.44
N VAL A 873 28.64 -4.71 40.61
CA VAL A 873 29.71 -4.85 39.64
C VAL A 873 31.05 -4.74 40.34
N ALA A 874 31.87 -5.81 40.28
CA ALA A 874 33.19 -5.85 40.93
C ALA A 874 34.25 -4.98 40.22
N ALA A 875 34.04 -4.61 38.97
CA ALA A 875 34.94 -3.74 38.21
C ALA A 875 34.86 -2.28 38.67
N GLY A 876 35.98 -1.60 38.85
CA GLY A 876 36.02 -0.19 39.19
C GLY A 876 35.36 0.69 38.12
N ARG A 877 34.56 1.69 38.53
CA ARG A 877 33.85 2.61 37.62
C ARG A 877 34.75 3.25 36.56
N GLN A 878 35.96 3.68 36.96
CA GLN A 878 36.93 4.30 36.05
C GLN A 878 37.38 3.30 34.96
N ALA A 879 37.65 2.04 35.34
CA ALA A 879 38.08 1.02 34.39
C ALA A 879 36.99 0.67 33.38
N LEU A 880 35.70 0.73 33.72
CA LEU A 880 34.58 0.54 32.81
C LEU A 880 34.45 1.73 31.86
N ALA A 881 34.59 2.95 32.37
CA ALA A 881 34.57 4.17 31.57
C ALA A 881 35.74 4.24 30.58
N ASP A 882 36.95 3.80 31.01
CA ASP A 882 38.12 3.77 30.14
C ASP A 882 38.00 2.72 29.04
N ARG A 883 37.46 1.55 29.35
CA ARG A 883 37.16 0.50 28.34
C ARG A 883 36.12 0.97 27.31
N LYS A 884 35.02 1.60 27.80
CA LYS A 884 34.04 2.20 26.87
C LYS A 884 34.72 3.19 25.93
N ASN A 885 35.62 4.01 26.45
CA ASN A 885 36.34 4.98 25.64
C ASN A 885 37.26 4.32 24.61
N SER A 886 37.99 3.26 24.99
CA SER A 886 38.83 2.51 24.02
C SER A 886 37.98 1.95 22.89
N HIS A 887 36.87 1.27 23.20
CA HIS A 887 35.94 0.74 22.17
C HIS A 887 35.44 1.87 21.25
N TYR A 888 35.06 3.00 21.83
CA TYR A 888 34.57 4.14 21.05
C TYR A 888 35.66 4.69 20.09
N LEU A 889 36.90 4.84 20.58
CA LEU A 889 38.03 5.31 19.76
C LEU A 889 38.36 4.36 18.61
N ASP A 890 38.24 3.05 18.84
CA ASP A 890 38.46 2.04 17.81
C ASP A 890 37.37 2.16 16.71
N LEU A 891 36.12 2.38 17.11
CA LEU A 891 35.00 2.54 16.18
C LEU A 891 35.09 3.82 15.31
N ILE A 892 35.61 4.91 15.87
CA ILE A 892 35.76 6.18 15.14
C ILE A 892 37.17 6.35 14.51
N ALA A 893 38.03 5.33 14.56
CA ALA A 893 39.43 5.43 14.09
C ALA A 893 39.52 5.84 12.61
N ASN A 894 38.58 5.41 11.78
CA ASN A 894 38.51 5.67 10.34
C ASN A 894 37.65 6.89 9.96
N PHE A 895 37.17 7.67 10.93
CA PHE A 895 36.37 8.87 10.59
C PHE A 895 37.24 9.90 9.88
N GLY A 896 36.70 10.54 8.85
CA GLY A 896 37.30 11.57 8.03
C GLY A 896 36.28 12.58 7.52
N PRO A 897 36.63 13.47 6.60
CA PRO A 897 35.71 14.50 6.06
C PRO A 897 34.40 13.97 5.51
N ASP A 898 34.40 12.74 4.98
CA ASP A 898 33.20 12.08 4.43
C ASP A 898 32.19 11.65 5.53
N ASN A 899 32.57 11.69 6.80
CA ASN A 899 31.68 11.41 7.93
C ASN A 899 30.98 12.65 8.48
N LEU A 900 31.20 13.83 7.90
CA LEU A 900 30.38 15.00 8.19
C LEU A 900 28.97 14.81 7.62
N PHE A 901 27.97 15.25 8.37
CA PHE A 901 26.63 15.36 7.80
C PHE A 901 26.63 16.27 6.57
N ALA A 902 25.85 15.90 5.55
CA ALA A 902 25.67 16.71 4.37
C ALA A 902 25.27 18.15 4.75
N GLY A 903 25.98 19.16 4.24
CA GLY A 903 25.76 20.56 4.54
C GLY A 903 26.40 21.09 5.84
N ALA A 904 27.02 20.24 6.66
CA ALA A 904 27.64 20.68 7.92
C ALA A 904 28.82 21.64 7.70
N ARG A 905 29.73 21.29 6.78
CA ARG A 905 30.86 22.18 6.45
C ARG A 905 30.38 23.51 5.86
N GLU A 906 29.41 23.43 4.95
CA GLU A 906 28.82 24.60 4.30
C GLU A 906 28.15 25.53 5.33
N ALA A 907 27.43 24.98 6.32
CA ALA A 907 26.80 25.74 7.39
C ALA A 907 27.83 26.46 8.27
N LEU A 908 28.96 25.81 8.61
CA LEU A 908 30.05 26.42 9.37
C LEU A 908 30.73 27.54 8.57
N VAL A 909 31.00 27.31 7.28
CA VAL A 909 31.59 28.32 6.39
C VAL A 909 30.67 29.52 6.23
N ALA A 910 29.36 29.29 6.03
CA ALA A 910 28.37 30.35 5.91
C ALA A 910 28.25 31.19 7.19
N ALA A 911 28.31 30.55 8.38
CA ALA A 911 28.37 31.28 9.66
C ALA A 911 29.59 32.21 9.74
N ARG A 912 30.76 31.72 9.32
CA ARG A 912 32.02 32.57 9.27
C ARG A 912 31.89 33.72 8.30
N GLN A 913 31.31 33.45 7.11
CA GLN A 913 31.07 34.50 6.10
C GLN A 913 30.08 35.55 6.58
N ALA A 914 29.13 35.16 7.42
CA ALA A 914 28.20 36.09 8.09
C ALA A 914 28.82 36.83 9.28
N GLY A 915 30.11 36.63 9.59
CA GLY A 915 30.84 37.33 10.64
C GLY A 915 30.69 36.75 12.04
N LEU A 916 30.08 35.56 12.18
CA LEU A 916 29.90 34.90 13.48
C LEU A 916 31.19 34.30 13.98
N LYS A 917 31.45 34.44 15.30
CA LYS A 917 32.44 33.63 16.02
C LYS A 917 31.87 32.25 16.32
N LEU A 918 32.68 31.20 16.15
CA LEU A 918 32.25 29.83 16.34
C LEU A 918 32.94 29.16 17.53
N ALA A 919 32.15 28.53 18.43
CA ALA A 919 32.70 27.67 19.47
C ALA A 919 32.11 26.27 19.43
N LEU A 920 32.97 25.26 19.62
CA LEU A 920 32.56 23.88 19.80
C LEU A 920 32.22 23.64 21.26
N VAL A 921 30.99 23.02 21.52
CA VAL A 921 30.44 22.83 22.85
C VAL A 921 29.98 21.37 23.07
N SER A 922 30.88 20.42 22.82
CA SER A 922 30.57 18.98 22.93
C SER A 922 30.87 18.42 24.34
N ALA A 923 30.04 17.50 24.83
CA ALA A 923 30.30 16.76 26.05
C ALA A 923 31.40 15.69 25.90
N SER A 924 31.83 15.42 24.67
CA SER A 924 32.84 14.40 24.36
C SER A 924 34.27 14.90 24.60
N ARG A 925 35.04 14.18 25.41
CA ARG A 925 36.48 14.46 25.60
C ARG A 925 37.30 14.25 24.34
N ASN A 926 36.74 13.56 23.35
CA ASN A 926 37.39 13.25 22.09
C ASN A 926 37.03 14.27 20.98
N ALA A 927 36.19 15.25 21.27
CA ALA A 927 35.65 16.21 20.29
C ALA A 927 36.74 16.93 19.45
N ARG A 928 37.82 17.43 20.11
CA ARG A 928 38.90 18.09 19.42
C ARG A 928 39.57 17.20 18.37
N SER A 929 39.96 15.98 18.75
CA SER A 929 40.56 15.01 17.82
C SER A 929 39.60 14.60 16.67
N LEU A 930 38.30 14.56 16.96
CA LEU A 930 37.31 14.18 15.95
C LEU A 930 37.11 15.31 14.93
N VAL A 931 36.95 16.59 15.35
CA VAL A 931 36.79 17.70 14.40
C VAL A 931 38.07 17.96 13.58
N GLU A 932 39.28 17.64 14.14
CA GLU A 932 40.54 17.65 13.38
C GLU A 932 40.53 16.63 12.25
N ARG A 933 40.05 15.38 12.52
CA ARG A 933 39.92 14.33 11.49
C ARG A 933 38.84 14.68 10.46
N LEU A 934 37.72 15.25 10.89
CA LEU A 934 36.63 15.69 10.03
C LEU A 934 37.03 16.91 9.16
N GLY A 935 38.21 17.55 9.40
CA GLY A 935 38.73 18.63 8.61
C GLY A 935 38.01 19.96 8.79
N VAL A 936 37.39 20.21 9.95
CA VAL A 936 36.64 21.44 10.26
C VAL A 936 37.16 22.18 11.49
N ALA A 937 38.26 21.73 12.11
CA ALA A 937 38.81 22.32 13.33
C ALA A 937 39.22 23.81 13.14
N ASP A 938 39.70 24.20 11.97
CA ASP A 938 40.11 25.53 11.59
C ASP A 938 38.95 26.54 11.49
N LEU A 939 37.72 26.08 11.46
CA LEU A 939 36.52 26.92 11.42
C LEU A 939 36.11 27.45 12.82
N PHE A 940 36.60 26.83 13.91
CA PHE A 940 36.24 27.20 15.27
C PHE A 940 37.24 28.16 15.89
N ASP A 941 36.75 29.27 16.47
CA ASP A 941 37.55 30.22 17.25
C ASP A 941 37.88 29.68 18.63
N HIS A 942 37.02 28.81 19.20
CA HIS A 942 37.22 28.19 20.48
C HIS A 942 36.61 26.78 20.53
N MET A 943 37.20 25.92 21.35
CA MET A 943 36.68 24.59 21.65
C MET A 943 36.71 24.38 23.17
N VAL A 944 35.56 24.24 23.79
CA VAL A 944 35.49 24.03 25.26
C VAL A 944 36.01 22.64 25.59
N ASP A 945 36.93 22.57 26.59
CA ASP A 945 37.42 21.29 27.09
C ASP A 945 36.43 20.78 28.15
N PRO A 946 35.71 19.66 27.88
CA PRO A 946 34.74 19.09 28.83
C PRO A 946 35.36 18.65 30.17
N ALA A 947 36.67 18.35 30.20
CA ALA A 947 37.36 17.98 31.42
C ALA A 947 37.57 19.17 32.39
N SER A 948 37.43 20.41 31.92
CA SER A 948 37.49 21.61 32.73
C SER A 948 36.16 21.97 33.43
N LEU A 949 35.04 21.33 33.04
CA LEU A 949 33.71 21.66 33.52
C LEU A 949 33.46 21.03 34.90
N ALA A 950 32.78 21.74 35.82
CA ALA A 950 32.33 21.21 37.08
C ALA A 950 31.07 20.34 36.89
N ARG A 951 30.22 20.69 35.92
CA ARG A 951 28.97 19.98 35.59
C ARG A 951 28.77 19.88 34.07
N GLY A 952 28.21 18.74 33.60
CA GLY A 952 27.86 18.50 32.23
C GLY A 952 26.44 18.97 31.90
N LYS A 953 26.05 18.91 30.57
CA LYS A 953 24.68 19.19 30.14
C LYS A 953 23.67 18.37 30.96
N PRO A 954 22.53 18.92 31.37
CA PRO A 954 21.94 20.20 30.96
C PRO A 954 22.43 21.44 31.75
N ASP A 955 23.47 21.36 32.58
CA ASP A 955 24.01 22.56 33.24
C ASP A 955 24.53 23.55 32.20
N PRO A 956 24.26 24.87 32.33
CA PRO A 956 24.63 25.88 31.36
C PRO A 956 26.15 26.18 31.30
N GLU A 957 26.99 25.61 32.16
CA GLU A 957 28.39 25.95 32.33
C GLU A 957 29.17 25.89 31.00
N ILE A 958 28.97 24.88 30.14
CA ILE A 958 29.69 24.72 28.88
C ILE A 958 29.40 25.87 27.92
N TYR A 959 28.15 26.31 27.81
CA TYR A 959 27.71 27.37 26.94
C TYR A 959 28.18 28.75 27.46
N LEU A 960 28.10 28.98 28.80
CA LEU A 960 28.59 30.21 29.39
C LEU A 960 30.10 30.39 29.22
N ARG A 961 30.88 29.30 29.36
CA ARG A 961 32.33 29.31 29.11
C ARG A 961 32.66 29.57 27.63
N ALA A 962 31.91 28.95 26.71
CA ALA A 962 32.07 29.21 25.27
C ALA A 962 31.81 30.69 24.93
N ALA A 963 30.71 31.25 25.40
CA ALA A 963 30.34 32.63 25.18
C ALA A 963 31.41 33.59 25.78
N ALA A 964 31.90 33.31 26.99
CA ALA A 964 32.97 34.10 27.63
C ALA A 964 34.29 34.01 26.86
N ALA A 965 34.70 32.83 26.37
CA ALA A 965 35.91 32.64 25.57
C ALA A 965 35.85 33.38 24.25
N LEU A 966 34.67 33.50 23.64
CA LEU A 966 34.43 34.26 22.42
C LEU A 966 34.28 35.77 22.72
N HIS A 967 34.25 36.21 23.96
CA HIS A 967 33.93 37.56 24.37
C HIS A 967 32.58 38.06 23.83
N VAL A 968 31.54 37.24 23.91
CA VAL A 968 30.19 37.55 23.46
C VAL A 968 29.22 37.29 24.62
N ALA A 969 28.24 38.18 24.80
CA ALA A 969 27.20 37.96 25.82
C ALA A 969 26.33 36.73 25.43
N PRO A 970 25.92 35.87 26.38
CA PRO A 970 25.08 34.70 26.06
C PRO A 970 23.82 35.03 25.27
N GLY A 971 23.13 36.13 25.57
CA GLY A 971 21.97 36.60 24.80
C GLY A 971 22.23 37.08 23.37
N ALA A 972 23.50 37.21 22.97
CA ALA A 972 23.92 37.48 21.59
C ALA A 972 24.55 36.24 20.92
N CYS A 973 24.36 35.07 21.50
CA CYS A 973 24.76 33.77 20.96
C CYS A 973 23.55 32.96 20.51
N ILE A 974 23.78 32.17 19.45
CA ILE A 974 22.88 31.11 18.99
C ILE A 974 23.56 29.75 19.23
N GLY A 975 22.82 28.74 19.74
CA GLY A 975 23.36 27.42 20.00
C GLY A 975 22.68 26.36 19.13
N LEU A 976 23.43 25.43 18.56
CA LEU A 976 22.93 24.29 17.78
C LEU A 976 23.09 23.00 18.60
N GLU A 977 22.00 22.24 18.77
CA GLU A 977 21.92 21.03 19.59
C GLU A 977 20.95 20.00 19.02
N ASP A 978 21.27 18.71 19.15
CA ASP A 978 20.40 17.60 18.75
C ASP A 978 19.68 16.92 19.92
N ALA A 979 20.10 17.19 21.16
CA ALA A 979 19.63 16.52 22.36
C ALA A 979 18.84 17.46 23.29
N LYS A 980 17.81 16.95 23.95
CA LYS A 980 16.98 17.71 24.91
C LYS A 980 17.79 18.33 26.03
N ALA A 981 18.74 17.58 26.60
CA ALA A 981 19.63 18.08 27.65
C ALA A 981 20.49 19.27 27.18
N GLY A 982 20.94 19.26 25.92
CA GLY A 982 21.70 20.37 25.32
C GLY A 982 20.84 21.61 25.13
N VAL A 983 19.63 21.45 24.61
CA VAL A 983 18.65 22.54 24.45
C VAL A 983 18.29 23.17 25.79
N GLU A 984 18.03 22.37 26.85
CA GLU A 984 17.77 22.84 28.19
C GLU A 984 18.95 23.66 28.75
N GLY A 985 20.18 23.18 28.51
CA GLY A 985 21.40 23.88 28.90
C GLY A 985 21.62 25.22 28.19
N LEU A 986 21.35 25.29 26.85
CA LEU A 986 21.38 26.54 26.11
C LEU A 986 20.40 27.58 26.67
N ARG A 987 19.16 27.15 26.92
CA ARG A 987 18.13 28.01 27.47
C ARG A 987 18.47 28.50 28.90
N ALA A 988 19.01 27.60 29.72
CA ALA A 988 19.49 27.97 31.08
C ALA A 988 20.65 28.97 31.02
N ALA A 989 21.47 28.91 29.98
CA ALA A 989 22.55 29.91 29.72
C ALA A 989 22.03 31.25 29.14
N GLY A 990 20.77 31.36 28.77
CA GLY A 990 20.21 32.52 28.07
C GLY A 990 20.65 32.66 26.62
N VAL A 991 21.08 31.57 26.00
CA VAL A 991 21.47 31.44 24.60
C VAL A 991 20.25 31.09 23.76
N TYR A 992 20.11 31.71 22.59
CA TYR A 992 19.02 31.31 21.65
C TYR A 992 19.27 29.90 21.13
N SER A 993 18.32 29.00 21.37
CA SER A 993 18.49 27.57 21.10
C SER A 993 17.88 27.15 19.78
N VAL A 994 18.67 26.51 18.93
CA VAL A 994 18.22 25.88 17.68
C VAL A 994 18.45 24.38 17.79
N GLY A 995 17.35 23.62 17.82
CA GLY A 995 17.37 22.17 17.77
C GLY A 995 17.69 21.67 16.35
N ILE A 996 18.53 20.65 16.25
CA ILE A 996 18.80 19.94 14.99
C ILE A 996 18.20 18.55 15.10
N GLY A 997 17.02 18.31 14.49
CA GLY A 997 16.34 17.02 14.59
C GLY A 997 14.82 17.13 14.63
N ASP A 998 14.18 16.22 15.40
CA ASP A 998 12.72 16.15 15.51
C ASP A 998 12.18 17.27 16.42
N PRO A 999 11.28 18.14 15.92
CA PRO A 999 10.63 19.18 16.70
C PRO A 999 9.80 18.67 17.90
N ALA A 1000 9.36 17.42 17.89
CA ALA A 1000 8.62 16.81 18.99
C ALA A 1000 9.55 16.40 20.15
N VAL A 1001 10.79 15.99 19.85
CA VAL A 1001 11.82 15.67 20.83
C VAL A 1001 12.44 16.96 21.40
N LEU A 1002 12.67 17.95 20.53
CA LEU A 1002 13.30 19.24 20.85
C LEU A 1002 12.24 20.35 21.08
N ASP A 1003 11.16 20.00 21.77
CA ASP A 1003 9.98 20.82 21.98
C ASP A 1003 10.27 22.12 22.74
N SER A 1004 11.32 22.14 23.54
CA SER A 1004 11.74 23.30 24.33
C SER A 1004 12.68 24.26 23.59
N ALA A 1005 13.19 23.92 22.37
CA ALA A 1005 14.06 24.80 21.60
C ALA A 1005 13.34 26.06 21.09
N ASP A 1006 14.05 27.22 21.02
CA ASP A 1006 13.50 28.45 20.46
C ASP A 1006 13.22 28.34 18.95
N ALA A 1007 14.01 27.54 18.24
CA ALA A 1007 13.76 27.11 16.86
C ALA A 1007 14.24 25.67 16.66
N VAL A 1008 13.71 24.98 15.64
CA VAL A 1008 14.17 23.63 15.27
C VAL A 1008 14.33 23.56 13.76
N VAL A 1009 15.44 22.99 13.31
CA VAL A 1009 15.66 22.58 11.92
C VAL A 1009 15.88 21.06 11.86
N SER A 1010 15.35 20.40 10.87
CA SER A 1010 15.38 18.93 10.82
C SER A 1010 16.80 18.35 10.66
N ARG A 1011 17.70 19.08 10.04
CA ARG A 1011 19.12 18.73 9.82
C ARG A 1011 19.94 19.96 9.55
N ILE A 1012 21.24 19.86 9.78
CA ILE A 1012 22.14 21.00 9.60
C ILE A 1012 22.16 21.54 8.16
N ALA A 1013 21.98 20.69 7.16
CA ALA A 1013 21.87 21.13 5.76
C ALA A 1013 20.69 22.08 5.48
N SER A 1014 19.67 22.05 6.35
CA SER A 1014 18.49 22.94 6.27
C SER A 1014 18.68 24.26 7.01
N LEU A 1015 19.77 24.42 7.72
CA LEU A 1015 20.06 25.66 8.46
C LEU A 1015 20.32 26.83 7.47
N ARG A 1016 19.58 27.92 7.64
CA ARG A 1016 19.73 29.17 6.88
C ARG A 1016 20.03 30.31 7.86
N TRP A 1017 21.27 30.75 7.86
CA TRP A 1017 21.72 31.80 8.81
C TRP A 1017 20.97 33.11 8.64
N GLU A 1018 20.56 33.44 7.42
CA GLU A 1018 19.77 34.64 7.10
C GLU A 1018 18.48 34.71 7.90
N ARG A 1019 17.89 33.56 8.24
CA ARG A 1019 16.66 33.48 9.04
C ARG A 1019 16.89 33.93 10.50
N PHE A 1020 18.11 33.80 11.01
CA PHE A 1020 18.47 34.06 12.41
C PHE A 1020 19.26 35.34 12.63
N LEU A 1021 19.83 35.90 11.60
CA LEU A 1021 20.74 37.09 11.72
C LEU A 1021 20.02 38.42 11.44
N GLY A 1022 18.78 38.39 10.97
CA GLY A 1022 18.06 39.57 10.51
C GLY A 1022 18.54 40.07 9.14
N PRO A 1023 17.84 41.02 8.49
CA PRO A 1023 18.18 41.56 7.20
C PRO A 1023 19.49 42.36 7.20
#